data_1428d948544c17717364996f0d43c527
#
_entry.id   1428d948544c17717364996f0d43c527
#
_cell.length_a   1.000
_cell.length_b   1.000
_cell.length_c   1.000
_cell.angle_alpha   90.00
_cell.angle_beta   90.00
_cell.angle_gamma   90.00
#
_symmetry.space_group_name_H-M   'P 1'
#
loop_
_entity.id
_entity.type
_entity.pdbx_description
1 polymer ?
#
loop_
_entity_poly.entity_id
_entity_poly.type
_entity_poly.pdbx_seq_one_letter_code
_entity_poly.pdbx_strand_id
1 'polypeptide(L)'
;MKFSIISLLLLAGNMVFGQAIISQRLEKIINESPESYQNVSLLLSDRFDIVSLDNQLNAQRADQKTRVYQVITNLQEKADHTQADIIQFLKNSESVRPESIKPLWITNIIFCTVKSSYIRTIATHPGISVIDLDAELMMVESKSEVAPPMPFAPNGAEPGLKAIKADKLWALGYTGYGRKAYVADTGIDPMHPAYEHKTRALFVPQDQAWFDIGGSTTPTNCGDHGSHCLGTILGLDRLNNDTIGVAFNAQWMGGKILCGGGTYGILQALQWAINPDGNKNTTVDMPDVINNSWYDPGVANDCESGYVDVEAALEAAGIASIFSAGNAGPDEATITPPHNVNISVVNSFTIGAVNGNVSSLPIADFSSRGPSKCGGTGSVLIKPEVSAPGVSVRSCTFDKAYDLKSGTSMAAPHTCGAILLLKEAFPYLSGYDFKMALYNTCTDLGVPGEDNVYGQGIINVWAAYNYLIAQGNTPVDPHRKNDLILIDVDVERFQCEQKLRSFAHIENAGTDTVFSFVFQFTITNKQGVPLNFTQTWNGIMLPGERIFFQLDEVNAEKGQSVVDYEIVKVNNVNDDGPLNNRVRKEIFIISNLKQTVQLAGGQNVSACSGTQVEVVSGFIKPGRVDWFDALFGGKLIGSGNPFLAPPAANNQILCMQAVYADFTGRTDIDEQIKENENKPYGGLRMTVHYPFILKSVKVYAATKGVRKIEMYQGNTLLFAKSITITKTGDTRLTLNFPVPAGKDIRLILAEDAKPLAYSLGQSKFPYVIDNVVSIEGNIVKAQNAYCYFYDWQVEYNDFCGRIPVEIPFVHSTLQAGFVVQDTNYIQKGIGANVVFTDTSINAQNRSWSFSNGQTSTELNPVINFDVPGEYIAKLTVSNTDTCFDTEIKKIHILPDTTTATTHFNLNNTFILYPNPNTGHFVIEIKNGSLISMGTELKIFSATGREMFNQKINSSEKQWFVKADKLAPGVYWAKITDAENTLVTKLIIE
;
A
#
# COMPACT_ATOMS: atom_id res chain seq x y z
N MET A 1 -8.20 41.68 87.71
CA MET A 1 -8.78 40.41 88.19
C MET A 1 -10.14 40.15 87.59
N LYS A 2 -10.23 39.32 86.64
CA LYS A 2 -11.34 38.46 86.28
C LYS A 2 -10.91 37.60 85.13
N PHE A 3 -10.66 36.32 85.40
CA PHE A 3 -10.47 35.28 84.47
C PHE A 3 -11.76 34.96 83.75
N SER A 4 -11.74 34.93 82.42
CA SER A 4 -12.78 34.27 81.59
C SER A 4 -12.18 33.08 80.85
N ILE A 5 -12.68 31.92 81.19
CA ILE A 5 -12.41 30.65 80.57
C ILE A 5 -13.11 30.65 79.21
N ILE A 6 -12.34 30.51 78.08
CA ILE A 6 -12.89 30.30 76.78
C ILE A 6 -12.81 28.79 76.55
N SER A 7 -13.94 28.11 76.44
CA SER A 7 -14.15 26.73 76.07
C SER A 7 -13.79 26.56 74.59
N LEU A 8 -12.77 25.80 74.28
CA LEU A 8 -12.42 25.40 72.96
C LEU A 8 -13.39 24.26 72.53
N LEU A 9 -14.39 24.58 71.71
CA LEU A 9 -15.18 23.59 71.02
C LEU A 9 -14.33 23.06 69.86
N LEU A 10 -13.89 21.79 70.00
CA LEU A 10 -13.38 20.99 68.88
C LEU A 10 -14.57 20.74 67.92
N LEU A 11 -14.66 21.46 66.84
CA LEU A 11 -15.43 21.05 65.66
C LEU A 11 -14.61 19.98 64.95
N ALA A 12 -15.01 18.73 65.22
CA ALA A 12 -14.66 17.65 64.29
C ALA A 12 -15.37 17.91 62.97
N GLY A 13 -14.68 18.54 62.02
CA GLY A 13 -15.14 18.65 60.65
C GLY A 13 -15.17 17.24 60.05
N ASN A 14 -16.33 16.67 59.92
CA ASN A 14 -16.54 15.55 59.01
C ASN A 14 -16.16 16.06 57.63
N MET A 15 -15.00 15.64 57.10
CA MET A 15 -14.73 15.70 55.69
C MET A 15 -15.77 14.81 55.00
N VAL A 16 -16.79 15.40 54.44
CA VAL A 16 -17.67 14.72 53.49
C VAL A 16 -16.77 14.50 52.27
N PHE A 17 -16.22 13.30 52.13
CA PHE A 17 -15.64 12.86 50.86
C PHE A 17 -16.75 12.95 49.83
N GLY A 18 -16.62 13.85 48.83
CA GLY A 18 -17.57 13.98 47.73
C GLY A 18 -17.62 12.68 46.95
N GLN A 19 -18.80 12.31 46.48
CA GLN A 19 -19.00 11.22 45.55
C GLN A 19 -18.26 11.54 44.24
N ALA A 20 -17.66 10.52 43.58
CA ALA A 20 -17.06 10.71 42.27
C ALA A 20 -18.05 11.30 41.27
N ILE A 21 -17.58 12.18 40.42
CA ILE A 21 -18.39 12.78 39.34
C ILE A 21 -18.60 11.73 38.26
N ILE A 22 -19.84 11.38 37.91
CA ILE A 22 -20.18 10.57 36.77
C ILE A 22 -20.52 11.50 35.61
N SER A 23 -19.90 11.31 34.46
CA SER A 23 -20.15 12.16 33.29
C SER A 23 -21.60 12.11 32.81
N GLN A 24 -22.13 13.20 32.27
CA GLN A 24 -23.53 13.28 31.82
C GLN A 24 -23.92 12.21 30.82
N ARG A 25 -23.04 11.88 29.90
CA ARG A 25 -23.24 10.83 28.88
C ARG A 25 -23.36 9.46 29.53
N LEU A 26 -22.53 9.18 30.52
CA LEU A 26 -22.57 7.91 31.25
C LEU A 26 -23.81 7.82 32.14
N GLU A 27 -24.21 8.92 32.81
CA GLU A 27 -25.48 9.00 33.58
C GLU A 27 -26.69 8.67 32.69
N LYS A 28 -26.72 9.15 31.46
CA LYS A 28 -27.78 8.83 30.50
C LYS A 28 -27.85 7.32 30.24
N ILE A 29 -26.73 6.66 29.97
CA ILE A 29 -26.67 5.23 29.73
C ILE A 29 -27.07 4.42 30.96
N ILE A 30 -26.63 4.82 32.15
CA ILE A 30 -27.01 4.16 33.41
C ILE A 30 -28.52 4.14 33.57
N ASN A 31 -29.21 5.25 33.21
CA ASN A 31 -30.65 5.36 33.33
C ASN A 31 -31.43 4.59 32.24
N GLU A 32 -30.90 4.60 30.99
CA GLU A 32 -31.55 3.95 29.84
C GLU A 32 -31.30 2.43 29.75
N SER A 33 -30.13 1.98 30.23
CA SER A 33 -29.69 0.59 30.04
C SER A 33 -28.90 0.08 31.26
N PRO A 34 -29.53 -0.05 32.44
CA PRO A 34 -28.82 -0.38 33.69
C PRO A 34 -28.16 -1.77 33.73
N GLU A 35 -28.66 -2.71 32.93
CA GLU A 35 -28.10 -4.08 32.86
C GLU A 35 -27.03 -4.26 31.80
N SER A 36 -26.76 -3.25 30.94
CA SER A 36 -25.71 -3.30 29.94
C SER A 36 -24.33 -3.15 30.57
N TYR A 37 -23.31 -3.73 29.91
CA TYR A 37 -21.92 -3.53 30.31
C TYR A 37 -21.32 -2.35 29.52
N GLN A 38 -20.60 -1.48 30.21
CA GLN A 38 -19.92 -0.33 29.64
C GLN A 38 -18.43 -0.42 29.89
N ASN A 39 -17.65 0.06 28.91
CA ASN A 39 -16.23 0.33 29.11
C ASN A 39 -16.10 1.73 29.71
N VAL A 40 -15.51 1.82 30.88
CA VAL A 40 -15.40 3.09 31.62
C VAL A 40 -13.97 3.36 32.03
N SER A 41 -13.66 4.64 32.17
CA SER A 41 -12.45 5.15 32.80
C SER A 41 -12.76 5.62 34.23
N LEU A 42 -11.86 5.32 35.14
CA LEU A 42 -11.92 5.70 36.56
C LEU A 42 -10.69 6.56 36.86
N LEU A 43 -10.83 7.88 36.83
CA LEU A 43 -9.76 8.80 37.18
C LEU A 43 -9.65 8.86 38.70
N LEU A 44 -8.46 8.64 39.27
CA LEU A 44 -8.25 8.60 40.69
C LEU A 44 -8.18 9.99 41.31
N SER A 45 -8.61 10.14 42.59
CA SER A 45 -8.60 11.40 43.30
C SER A 45 -7.21 11.82 43.77
N ASP A 46 -6.40 10.85 44.20
CA ASP A 46 -5.02 11.07 44.65
C ASP A 46 -4.03 10.89 43.49
N ARG A 47 -3.75 11.96 42.76
CA ARG A 47 -2.82 12.03 41.64
C ARG A 47 -1.52 12.75 42.03
N PHE A 48 -0.45 12.44 41.31
CA PHE A 48 0.81 13.15 41.47
C PHE A 48 0.70 14.55 40.85
N ASP A 49 1.21 15.56 41.52
CA ASP A 49 1.26 16.93 40.98
C ASP A 49 2.37 17.09 39.95
N ILE A 50 2.08 16.59 38.74
CA ILE A 50 3.03 16.55 37.61
C ILE A 50 3.29 17.95 37.07
N VAL A 51 2.34 18.88 37.17
CA VAL A 51 2.50 20.29 36.74
C VAL A 51 3.55 21.00 37.59
N SER A 52 3.55 20.80 38.92
CA SER A 52 4.58 21.34 39.78
C SER A 52 5.95 20.74 39.49
N LEU A 53 6.03 19.44 39.17
CA LEU A 53 7.28 18.80 38.79
C LEU A 53 7.79 19.35 37.44
N ASP A 54 6.94 19.53 36.44
CA ASP A 54 7.31 20.13 35.15
C ASP A 54 7.89 21.53 35.33
N ASN A 55 7.19 22.40 36.08
CA ASN A 55 7.68 23.74 36.40
C ASN A 55 9.06 23.71 37.10
N GLN A 56 9.27 22.77 38.02
CA GLN A 56 10.55 22.60 38.71
C GLN A 56 11.65 22.17 37.74
N LEU A 57 11.39 21.17 36.87
CA LEU A 57 12.36 20.66 35.91
C LEU A 57 12.74 21.74 34.88
N ASN A 58 11.76 22.54 34.44
CA ASN A 58 11.99 23.66 33.55
C ASN A 58 12.84 24.74 34.21
N ALA A 59 12.53 25.11 35.44
CA ALA A 59 13.30 26.12 36.21
C ALA A 59 14.75 25.67 36.48
N GLN A 60 14.95 24.36 36.69
CA GLN A 60 16.29 23.75 36.90
C GLN A 60 17.06 23.54 35.61
N ARG A 61 16.42 23.68 34.43
CA ARG A 61 16.97 23.28 33.12
C ARG A 61 17.48 21.82 33.14
N ALA A 62 16.69 20.93 33.77
CA ALA A 62 17.05 19.53 33.97
C ALA A 62 17.31 18.86 32.62
N ASP A 63 18.35 18.00 32.57
CA ASP A 63 18.65 17.22 31.39
C ASP A 63 17.59 16.13 31.14
N GLN A 64 17.55 15.63 29.91
CA GLN A 64 16.54 14.67 29.45
C GLN A 64 16.47 13.41 30.33
N LYS A 65 17.62 12.90 30.75
CA LYS A 65 17.69 11.70 31.58
C LYS A 65 17.09 11.92 32.98
N THR A 66 17.40 13.05 33.57
CA THR A 66 16.83 13.46 34.88
C THR A 66 15.32 13.64 34.79
N ARG A 67 14.82 14.30 33.72
CA ARG A 67 13.39 14.48 33.48
C ARG A 67 12.66 13.15 33.40
N VAL A 68 13.04 12.28 32.48
CA VAL A 68 12.41 10.97 32.26
C VAL A 68 12.41 10.11 33.52
N TYR A 69 13.55 10.01 34.19
CA TYR A 69 13.67 9.24 35.43
C TYR A 69 12.71 9.75 36.52
N GLN A 70 12.63 11.07 36.73
CA GLN A 70 11.76 11.63 37.77
C GLN A 70 10.29 11.47 37.40
N VAL A 71 9.91 11.73 36.17
CA VAL A 71 8.52 11.58 35.68
C VAL A 71 8.05 10.14 35.86
N ILE A 72 8.77 9.17 35.30
CA ILE A 72 8.35 7.76 35.35
C ILE A 72 8.32 7.29 36.80
N THR A 73 9.37 7.60 37.60
CA THR A 73 9.44 7.12 38.98
C THR A 73 8.28 7.66 39.81
N ASN A 74 8.05 8.97 39.82
CA ASN A 74 7.01 9.56 40.64
C ASN A 74 5.59 9.10 40.23
N LEU A 75 5.32 9.01 38.94
CA LEU A 75 4.01 8.58 38.45
C LEU A 75 3.76 7.09 38.71
N GLN A 76 4.76 6.22 38.54
CA GLN A 76 4.63 4.79 38.86
C GLN A 76 4.47 4.56 40.35
N GLU A 77 5.29 5.19 41.20
CA GLU A 77 5.18 5.06 42.67
C GLU A 77 3.81 5.55 43.17
N LYS A 78 3.27 6.64 42.61
CA LYS A 78 1.93 7.12 42.93
C LYS A 78 0.86 6.12 42.53
N ALA A 79 0.92 5.60 41.30
CA ALA A 79 -0.02 4.62 40.79
C ALA A 79 0.00 3.31 41.60
N ASP A 80 1.18 2.78 41.91
CA ASP A 80 1.35 1.56 42.70
C ASP A 80 0.72 1.70 44.08
N HIS A 81 0.85 2.89 44.70
CA HIS A 81 0.29 3.15 46.03
C HIS A 81 -1.24 3.30 46.03
N THR A 82 -1.82 3.92 45.00
CA THR A 82 -3.23 4.35 45.00
C THR A 82 -4.16 3.42 44.23
N GLN A 83 -3.65 2.68 43.24
CA GLN A 83 -4.46 1.83 42.38
C GLN A 83 -4.76 0.46 43.02
N ALA A 84 -3.87 -0.08 43.88
CA ALA A 84 -3.97 -1.43 44.42
C ALA A 84 -5.30 -1.71 45.12
N ASP A 85 -5.75 -0.80 45.99
CA ASP A 85 -7.00 -0.92 46.74
C ASP A 85 -8.24 -0.89 45.79
N ILE A 86 -8.22 0.01 44.81
CA ILE A 86 -9.32 0.15 43.84
C ILE A 86 -9.39 -1.08 42.93
N ILE A 87 -8.24 -1.58 42.47
CA ILE A 87 -8.19 -2.81 41.66
C ILE A 87 -8.75 -3.99 42.45
N GLN A 88 -8.42 -4.12 43.74
CA GLN A 88 -8.95 -5.18 44.59
C GLN A 88 -10.49 -4.98 44.80
N PHE A 89 -10.95 -3.76 45.01
CA PHE A 89 -12.37 -3.43 45.14
C PHE A 89 -13.14 -3.84 43.87
N LEU A 90 -12.61 -3.51 42.66
CA LEU A 90 -13.22 -3.88 41.39
C LEU A 90 -13.23 -5.40 41.17
N LYS A 91 -12.15 -6.10 41.48
CA LYS A 91 -12.04 -7.58 41.35
C LYS A 91 -13.01 -8.36 42.24
N ASN A 92 -13.39 -7.77 43.36
CA ASN A 92 -14.33 -8.42 44.31
C ASN A 92 -15.80 -8.31 43.85
N SER A 93 -16.10 -7.64 42.74
CA SER A 93 -17.47 -7.45 42.26
C SER A 93 -17.77 -8.31 41.03
N GLU A 94 -18.88 -9.07 41.08
CA GLU A 94 -19.39 -9.82 39.91
C GLU A 94 -19.92 -8.91 38.80
N SER A 95 -20.12 -7.62 39.07
CA SER A 95 -20.56 -6.63 38.10
C SER A 95 -19.43 -6.03 37.27
N VAL A 96 -18.17 -6.36 37.58
CA VAL A 96 -16.98 -5.95 36.85
C VAL A 96 -16.37 -7.17 36.19
N ARG A 97 -15.89 -7.04 34.94
CA ARG A 97 -15.14 -8.10 34.27
C ARG A 97 -13.67 -8.02 34.68
N PRO A 98 -13.13 -8.96 35.49
CA PRO A 98 -11.80 -8.84 36.07
C PRO A 98 -10.68 -8.73 35.03
N GLU A 99 -10.83 -9.43 33.89
CA GLU A 99 -9.88 -9.42 32.77
C GLU A 99 -9.85 -8.10 32.00
N SER A 100 -10.85 -7.25 32.20
CA SER A 100 -10.93 -5.91 31.56
C SER A 100 -10.28 -4.81 32.37
N ILE A 101 -9.83 -5.07 33.59
CA ILE A 101 -9.18 -4.07 34.45
C ILE A 101 -7.79 -3.75 33.92
N LYS A 102 -7.61 -2.49 33.47
CA LYS A 102 -6.40 -2.00 32.81
C LYS A 102 -5.94 -0.70 33.47
N PRO A 103 -4.97 -0.76 34.40
CA PRO A 103 -4.40 0.41 35.04
C PRO A 103 -3.38 1.10 34.15
N LEU A 104 -3.37 2.43 34.15
CA LEU A 104 -2.35 3.25 33.54
C LEU A 104 -1.76 4.19 34.60
N TRP A 105 -0.42 4.29 34.62
CA TRP A 105 0.28 5.11 35.60
C TRP A 105 0.44 6.56 35.17
N ILE A 106 0.43 6.86 33.87
CA ILE A 106 0.73 8.20 33.34
C ILE A 106 -0.18 9.29 33.87
N THR A 107 -1.46 9.00 34.11
CA THR A 107 -2.46 9.91 34.66
C THR A 107 -3.21 9.32 35.86
N ASN A 108 -2.71 8.23 36.42
CA ASN A 108 -3.31 7.50 37.53
C ASN A 108 -4.81 7.18 37.29
N ILE A 109 -5.10 6.45 36.22
CA ILE A 109 -6.44 6.08 35.73
C ILE A 109 -6.56 4.56 35.59
N ILE A 110 -7.77 4.04 35.83
CA ILE A 110 -8.07 2.61 35.63
C ILE A 110 -9.21 2.49 34.65
N PHE A 111 -9.06 1.65 33.62
CA PHE A 111 -10.13 1.28 32.70
C PHE A 111 -10.72 -0.08 33.08
N CYS A 112 -12.03 -0.25 32.96
CA CYS A 112 -12.67 -1.55 33.14
C CYS A 112 -14.03 -1.64 32.44
N THR A 113 -14.48 -2.90 32.20
CA THR A 113 -15.83 -3.19 31.71
C THR A 113 -16.73 -3.51 32.90
N VAL A 114 -17.78 -2.73 33.11
CA VAL A 114 -18.65 -2.80 34.28
C VAL A 114 -20.12 -2.70 33.92
N LYS A 115 -21.01 -3.34 34.69
CA LYS A 115 -22.46 -3.15 34.59
C LYS A 115 -22.86 -1.71 34.91
N SER A 116 -23.68 -1.11 34.04
CA SER A 116 -24.17 0.27 34.20
C SER A 116 -24.75 0.53 35.58
N SER A 117 -25.58 -0.37 36.11
CA SER A 117 -26.20 -0.24 37.45
C SER A 117 -25.18 -0.22 38.60
N TYR A 118 -23.96 -0.77 38.43
CA TYR A 118 -22.93 -0.83 39.46
C TYR A 118 -22.05 0.41 39.52
N ILE A 119 -22.07 1.25 38.46
CA ILE A 119 -21.21 2.45 38.36
C ILE A 119 -21.46 3.41 39.52
N ARG A 120 -22.72 3.59 39.97
CA ARG A 120 -23.05 4.43 41.12
C ARG A 120 -22.43 3.92 42.43
N THR A 121 -22.24 2.60 42.54
CA THR A 121 -21.53 2.01 43.68
C THR A 121 -20.02 2.32 43.58
N ILE A 122 -19.45 2.24 42.40
CA ILE A 122 -18.03 2.60 42.17
C ILE A 122 -17.82 4.07 42.51
N ALA A 123 -18.78 4.95 42.18
CA ALA A 123 -18.70 6.39 42.44
C ALA A 123 -18.69 6.72 43.97
N THR A 124 -19.07 5.80 44.86
CA THR A 124 -18.96 6.02 46.32
C THR A 124 -17.56 5.73 46.85
N HIS A 125 -16.64 5.23 46.03
CA HIS A 125 -15.28 4.93 46.46
C HIS A 125 -14.44 6.22 46.58
N PRO A 126 -13.89 6.58 47.78
CA PRO A 126 -13.23 7.87 48.01
C PRO A 126 -11.95 8.05 47.17
N GLY A 127 -11.37 7.00 46.65
CA GLY A 127 -10.18 7.01 45.78
C GLY A 127 -10.47 7.40 44.33
N ILE A 128 -11.74 7.58 43.94
CA ILE A 128 -12.12 7.88 42.55
C ILE A 128 -12.70 9.30 42.49
N SER A 129 -12.25 10.11 41.52
CA SER A 129 -12.72 11.47 41.32
C SER A 129 -13.74 11.60 40.18
N VAL A 130 -13.47 10.93 39.05
CA VAL A 130 -14.31 11.00 37.83
C VAL A 130 -14.49 9.63 37.26
N ILE A 131 -15.72 9.35 36.80
CA ILE A 131 -16.03 8.14 36.00
C ILE A 131 -16.64 8.58 34.67
N ASP A 132 -16.01 8.13 33.57
CA ASP A 132 -16.49 8.44 32.23
C ASP A 132 -16.46 7.21 31.33
N LEU A 133 -17.02 7.33 30.12
CA LEU A 133 -16.94 6.28 29.09
C LEU A 133 -15.54 6.23 28.46
N ASP A 134 -15.08 5.04 28.12
CA ASP A 134 -14.00 4.82 27.16
C ASP A 134 -14.56 5.11 25.76
N ALA A 135 -14.42 6.36 25.30
CA ALA A 135 -14.99 6.82 24.05
C ALA A 135 -14.11 6.46 22.85
N GLU A 136 -14.74 6.21 21.70
CA GLU A 136 -14.03 6.02 20.45
C GLU A 136 -13.41 7.35 19.99
N LEU A 137 -12.11 7.29 19.63
CA LEU A 137 -11.38 8.43 19.07
C LEU A 137 -11.82 8.68 17.63
N MET A 138 -11.79 9.93 17.24
CA MET A 138 -12.09 10.34 15.88
C MET A 138 -10.87 11.03 15.24
N MET A 139 -10.67 10.74 13.96
CA MET A 139 -9.72 11.47 13.14
C MET A 139 -10.23 12.90 12.90
N VAL A 140 -9.32 13.85 12.90
CA VAL A 140 -9.64 15.19 12.38
C VAL A 140 -9.72 15.07 10.86
N GLU A 141 -10.94 14.95 10.33
CA GLU A 141 -11.18 14.68 8.92
C GLU A 141 -10.45 15.67 8.01
N SER A 142 -9.57 15.17 7.15
CA SER A 142 -8.93 15.94 6.10
C SER A 142 -9.78 15.90 4.83
N LYS A 143 -9.87 17.02 4.11
CA LYS A 143 -10.46 17.04 2.77
C LYS A 143 -9.40 16.60 1.77
N SER A 144 -9.66 15.49 1.07
CA SER A 144 -8.88 15.12 -0.11
C SER A 144 -9.35 15.97 -1.27
N GLU A 145 -8.45 16.74 -1.84
CA GLU A 145 -8.70 17.42 -3.10
C GLU A 145 -8.05 16.59 -4.20
N VAL A 146 -8.85 16.16 -5.18
CA VAL A 146 -8.29 15.61 -6.42
C VAL A 146 -7.64 16.78 -7.16
N ALA A 147 -6.38 17.04 -6.85
CA ALA A 147 -5.62 17.99 -7.61
C ALA A 147 -5.37 17.46 -9.03
N PRO A 148 -5.34 18.33 -10.04
CA PRO A 148 -4.74 17.97 -11.32
C PRO A 148 -3.31 17.47 -11.02
N PRO A 149 -2.77 16.51 -11.81
CA PRO A 149 -1.43 16.02 -11.62
C PRO A 149 -0.47 17.21 -11.62
N MET A 150 -0.06 17.62 -10.41
CA MET A 150 1.00 18.59 -10.28
C MET A 150 2.24 17.93 -10.86
N PRO A 151 3.01 18.60 -11.71
CA PRO A 151 4.32 18.10 -12.07
C PRO A 151 5.02 17.84 -10.74
N PHE A 152 5.55 16.60 -10.56
CA PHE A 152 6.45 16.29 -9.45
C PHE A 152 7.30 17.50 -9.21
N ALA A 153 7.52 17.91 -7.95
CA ALA A 153 8.50 18.93 -7.63
C ALA A 153 9.91 18.29 -7.78
N PRO A 154 10.39 18.01 -9.01
CA PRO A 154 11.69 17.41 -9.20
C PRO A 154 12.69 18.48 -8.83
N ASN A 155 13.41 18.25 -7.75
CA ASN A 155 14.44 19.13 -7.18
C ASN A 155 13.94 20.35 -6.39
N GLY A 156 12.72 20.29 -5.82
CA GLY A 156 12.18 21.38 -5.00
C GLY A 156 11.53 20.86 -3.73
N ALA A 157 11.69 21.63 -2.66
CA ALA A 157 10.89 21.44 -1.47
C ALA A 157 9.47 21.96 -1.68
N GLU A 158 8.47 21.26 -1.13
CA GLU A 158 7.08 21.68 -1.12
C GLU A 158 6.93 23.14 -0.62
N PRO A 159 5.97 23.93 -1.15
CA PRO A 159 5.84 25.34 -0.79
C PRO A 159 5.69 25.58 0.71
N GLY A 160 4.94 24.71 1.42
CA GLY A 160 4.74 24.79 2.86
C GLY A 160 6.05 24.75 3.65
N LEU A 161 7.01 23.95 3.25
CA LEU A 161 8.32 23.82 3.90
C LEU A 161 9.12 25.14 3.83
N LYS A 162 9.01 25.84 2.69
CA LYS A 162 9.64 27.15 2.49
C LYS A 162 8.89 28.25 3.23
N ALA A 163 7.56 28.17 3.33
CA ALA A 163 6.76 29.12 4.07
C ALA A 163 7.18 29.23 5.53
N ILE A 164 7.48 28.09 6.18
CA ILE A 164 7.97 28.04 7.58
C ILE A 164 9.47 28.26 7.72
N LYS A 165 10.21 28.52 6.62
CA LYS A 165 11.67 28.77 6.56
C LYS A 165 12.54 27.57 6.95
N ALA A 166 12.08 26.33 6.70
CA ALA A 166 12.87 25.12 6.95
C ALA A 166 14.14 25.08 6.09
N ASP A 167 14.08 25.58 4.85
CA ASP A 167 15.20 25.72 3.91
C ASP A 167 16.40 26.46 4.50
N LYS A 168 16.17 27.39 5.45
CA LYS A 168 17.25 28.13 6.11
C LYS A 168 18.07 27.27 7.07
N LEU A 169 17.43 26.35 7.79
CA LEU A 169 18.13 25.40 8.65
C LEU A 169 18.83 24.32 7.84
N TRP A 170 18.21 23.87 6.74
CA TRP A 170 18.88 22.94 5.82
C TRP A 170 20.18 23.51 5.23
N ALA A 171 20.17 24.79 4.91
CA ALA A 171 21.38 25.48 4.43
C ALA A 171 22.51 25.55 5.47
N LEU A 172 22.19 25.37 6.75
CA LEU A 172 23.16 25.22 7.85
C LEU A 172 23.54 23.75 8.10
N GLY A 173 22.92 22.78 7.42
CA GLY A 173 23.12 21.36 7.60
C GLY A 173 22.15 20.66 8.55
N TYR A 174 21.23 21.38 9.21
CA TYR A 174 20.23 20.75 10.09
C TYR A 174 19.09 20.15 9.29
N THR A 175 18.88 18.84 9.42
CA THR A 175 17.93 18.06 8.63
C THR A 175 17.06 17.11 9.46
N GLY A 176 17.18 17.19 10.80
CA GLY A 176 16.51 16.32 11.77
C GLY A 176 17.28 15.04 12.10
N TYR A 177 18.54 14.93 11.68
CA TYR A 177 19.34 13.73 11.93
C TYR A 177 19.46 13.41 13.42
N GLY A 178 19.24 12.12 13.75
CA GLY A 178 19.29 11.61 15.13
C GLY A 178 18.09 12.01 15.99
N ARG A 179 17.08 12.67 15.41
CA ARG A 179 15.82 13.03 16.08
C ARG A 179 14.72 12.06 15.71
N LYS A 180 13.67 11.98 16.54
CA LYS A 180 12.60 10.99 16.41
C LYS A 180 11.22 11.63 16.52
N ALA A 181 10.36 11.34 15.54
CA ALA A 181 8.93 11.67 15.59
C ALA A 181 8.10 10.43 15.93
N TYR A 182 7.08 10.57 16.76
CA TYR A 182 6.02 9.60 16.95
C TYR A 182 4.73 10.11 16.32
N VAL A 183 4.14 9.32 15.42
CA VAL A 183 2.85 9.62 14.80
C VAL A 183 1.81 8.65 15.35
N ALA A 184 0.91 9.15 16.20
CA ALA A 184 -0.21 8.43 16.80
C ALA A 184 -1.46 8.68 15.94
N ASP A 185 -1.84 7.74 15.05
CA ASP A 185 -2.81 8.00 13.98
C ASP A 185 -3.49 6.72 13.46
N THR A 186 -3.87 6.68 12.18
CA THR A 186 -4.44 5.51 11.48
C THR A 186 -3.42 4.39 11.19
N GLY A 187 -2.18 4.56 11.66
CA GLY A 187 -1.05 3.72 11.29
C GLY A 187 -0.26 4.26 10.11
N ILE A 188 0.73 3.51 9.66
CA ILE A 188 1.72 3.94 8.67
C ILE A 188 1.91 2.83 7.62
N ASP A 189 2.04 3.19 6.35
CA ASP A 189 2.58 2.31 5.31
C ASP A 189 4.11 2.29 5.41
N PRO A 190 4.73 1.22 5.95
CA PRO A 190 6.16 1.21 6.22
C PRO A 190 7.04 1.14 4.97
N MET A 191 6.45 0.85 3.80
CA MET A 191 7.17 0.60 2.55
C MET A 191 7.23 1.81 1.62
N HIS A 192 6.81 3.00 2.11
CA HIS A 192 6.84 4.20 1.29
C HIS A 192 8.29 4.72 1.12
N PRO A 193 8.79 4.95 -0.12
CA PRO A 193 10.21 5.25 -0.40
C PRO A 193 10.71 6.53 0.27
N ALA A 194 9.80 7.46 0.59
CA ALA A 194 10.17 8.70 1.26
C ALA A 194 10.64 8.50 2.71
N TYR A 195 10.33 7.35 3.36
CA TYR A 195 10.71 7.12 4.77
C TYR A 195 10.91 5.65 5.16
N GLU A 196 10.85 4.67 4.24
CA GLU A 196 10.95 3.24 4.59
C GLU A 196 12.26 2.90 5.34
N HIS A 197 13.37 3.57 5.02
CA HIS A 197 14.66 3.35 5.65
C HIS A 197 14.94 4.28 6.85
N LYS A 198 13.93 5.00 7.33
CA LYS A 198 14.03 5.91 8.48
C LYS A 198 13.29 5.40 9.72
N THR A 199 12.81 4.16 9.69
CA THR A 199 12.16 3.58 10.86
C THR A 199 13.15 3.36 12.00
N ARG A 200 12.73 3.69 13.21
CA ARG A 200 13.52 3.40 14.40
C ARG A 200 13.78 1.90 14.57
N ALA A 201 12.91 1.05 14.05
CA ALA A 201 13.03 -0.41 14.09
C ALA A 201 14.27 -0.99 13.37
N LEU A 202 15.01 -0.18 12.60
CA LEU A 202 16.33 -0.58 12.10
C LEU A 202 17.40 -0.65 13.19
N PHE A 203 17.16 -0.03 14.35
CA PHE A 203 18.16 0.17 15.41
C PHE A 203 17.73 -0.37 16.77
N VAL A 204 16.44 -0.67 16.95
CA VAL A 204 15.85 -1.20 18.20
C VAL A 204 14.85 -2.31 17.85
N PRO A 205 14.45 -3.15 18.82
CA PRO A 205 13.33 -4.08 18.65
C PRO A 205 12.06 -3.38 18.14
N GLN A 206 11.27 -4.08 17.33
CA GLN A 206 10.08 -3.52 16.67
C GLN A 206 9.05 -2.94 17.65
N ASP A 207 8.86 -3.56 18.81
CA ASP A 207 7.95 -3.12 19.88
C ASP A 207 8.38 -1.82 20.57
N GLN A 208 9.62 -1.38 20.36
CA GLN A 208 10.12 -0.07 20.80
C GLN A 208 9.99 1.02 19.71
N ALA A 209 9.49 0.67 18.53
CA ALA A 209 9.28 1.60 17.41
C ALA A 209 7.86 1.62 16.89
N TRP A 210 7.02 0.66 17.31
CA TRP A 210 5.64 0.51 16.85
C TRP A 210 4.69 0.15 17.98
N PHE A 211 3.56 0.87 18.03
CA PHE A 211 2.45 0.62 18.96
C PHE A 211 1.15 0.40 18.18
N ASP A 212 0.42 -0.68 18.46
CA ASP A 212 -0.87 -0.98 17.83
C ASP A 212 -1.88 -1.43 18.88
N ILE A 213 -2.99 -0.68 19.04
CA ILE A 213 -4.09 -1.06 19.94
C ILE A 213 -4.74 -2.39 19.58
N GLY A 214 -4.65 -2.81 18.32
CA GLY A 214 -5.10 -4.10 17.82
C GLY A 214 -4.09 -5.23 18.03
N GLY A 215 -2.92 -4.93 18.61
CA GLY A 215 -1.89 -5.93 18.96
C GLY A 215 -1.02 -6.39 17.79
N SER A 216 -1.01 -5.70 16.65
CA SER A 216 -0.05 -6.01 15.57
C SER A 216 1.37 -5.65 16.01
N THR A 217 2.28 -6.61 15.86
CA THR A 217 3.70 -6.41 16.16
C THR A 217 4.49 -5.73 15.03
N THR A 218 3.86 -5.52 13.89
CA THR A 218 4.46 -4.86 12.72
C THR A 218 3.59 -3.69 12.28
N PRO A 219 4.17 -2.64 11.66
CA PRO A 219 3.41 -1.52 11.15
C PRO A 219 2.27 -1.95 10.23
N THR A 220 1.09 -1.44 10.53
CA THR A 220 -0.15 -1.62 9.76
C THR A 220 -0.87 -0.28 9.72
N ASN A 221 -1.88 -0.18 8.88
CA ASN A 221 -2.70 1.01 8.76
C ASN A 221 -4.18 0.64 8.52
N CYS A 222 -5.06 1.57 8.79
CA CYS A 222 -6.49 1.48 8.47
C CYS A 222 -6.98 2.69 7.65
N GLY A 223 -6.03 3.55 7.26
CA GLY A 223 -6.20 4.73 6.43
C GLY A 223 -4.83 5.33 6.13
N ASP A 224 -4.74 6.16 5.12
CA ASP A 224 -3.50 6.79 4.67
C ASP A 224 -3.13 8.07 5.41
N HIS A 225 -3.96 8.52 6.35
CA HIS A 225 -3.82 9.79 7.05
C HIS A 225 -2.52 9.85 7.88
N GLY A 226 -2.19 8.80 8.64
CA GLY A 226 -0.94 8.74 9.41
C GLY A 226 0.31 8.73 8.52
N SER A 227 0.25 8.05 7.37
CA SER A 227 1.33 8.08 6.35
C SER A 227 1.53 9.49 5.80
N HIS A 228 0.44 10.24 5.58
CA HIS A 228 0.47 11.61 5.09
C HIS A 228 1.09 12.56 6.14
N CYS A 229 0.69 12.46 7.40
CA CYS A 229 1.28 13.21 8.50
C CYS A 229 2.78 12.93 8.64
N LEU A 230 3.18 11.64 8.61
CA LEU A 230 4.58 11.25 8.70
C LEU A 230 5.42 11.79 7.54
N GLY A 231 4.90 11.69 6.30
CA GLY A 231 5.56 12.24 5.11
C GLY A 231 5.82 13.74 5.24
N THR A 232 4.86 14.50 5.76
CA THR A 232 5.00 15.94 6.00
C THR A 232 6.05 16.26 7.09
N ILE A 233 6.22 15.39 8.09
CA ILE A 233 7.28 15.56 9.11
C ILE A 233 8.67 15.33 8.50
N LEU A 234 8.87 14.19 7.79
CA LEU A 234 10.21 13.70 7.47
C LEU A 234 10.38 13.01 6.10
N GLY A 235 9.42 13.17 5.21
CA GLY A 235 9.48 12.53 3.89
C GLY A 235 10.57 13.11 2.98
N LEU A 236 11.41 12.24 2.44
CA LEU A 236 12.35 12.54 1.33
C LEU A 236 12.58 11.25 0.54
N ASP A 237 12.08 11.23 -0.69
CA ASP A 237 12.48 10.21 -1.66
C ASP A 237 13.81 10.63 -2.30
N ARG A 238 14.91 10.03 -1.82
CA ARG A 238 16.26 10.37 -2.28
C ARG A 238 16.54 9.91 -3.68
N LEU A 239 15.93 8.83 -4.15
CA LEU A 239 16.14 8.35 -5.52
C LEU A 239 15.56 9.36 -6.53
N ASN A 240 14.43 9.98 -6.20
CA ASN A 240 13.76 10.97 -7.05
C ASN A 240 14.07 12.42 -6.68
N ASN A 241 14.86 12.68 -5.61
CA ASN A 241 15.14 14.01 -5.03
C ASN A 241 13.85 14.79 -4.69
N ASP A 242 12.84 14.09 -4.15
CA ASP A 242 11.54 14.66 -3.84
C ASP A 242 11.44 14.95 -2.33
N THR A 243 11.57 16.22 -1.95
CA THR A 243 11.55 16.67 -0.55
C THR A 243 10.15 17.08 -0.13
N ILE A 244 9.52 16.24 0.69
CA ILE A 244 8.14 16.38 1.13
C ILE A 244 8.08 16.81 2.59
N GLY A 245 9.04 16.36 3.41
CA GLY A 245 9.08 16.55 4.85
C GLY A 245 10.04 17.64 5.30
N VAL A 246 9.73 18.22 6.45
CA VAL A 246 10.51 19.32 7.08
C VAL A 246 11.86 18.81 7.59
N ALA A 247 11.86 17.71 8.35
CA ALA A 247 13.04 17.11 9.01
C ALA A 247 13.42 15.79 8.37
N PHE A 248 13.84 15.83 7.11
CA PHE A 248 13.93 14.67 6.22
C PHE A 248 15.00 13.62 6.57
N ASN A 249 15.84 13.84 7.57
CA ASN A 249 16.78 12.85 8.11
C ASN A 249 16.41 12.36 9.51
N ALA A 250 15.24 12.74 10.02
CA ALA A 250 14.72 12.22 11.28
C ALA A 250 14.26 10.77 11.15
N GLN A 251 14.25 10.05 12.27
CA GLN A 251 13.68 8.72 12.39
C GLN A 251 12.21 8.79 12.78
N TRP A 252 11.45 7.75 12.44
CA TRP A 252 10.05 7.63 12.84
C TRP A 252 9.78 6.46 13.75
N MET A 253 8.83 6.69 14.66
CA MET A 253 8.08 5.72 15.43
C MET A 253 6.61 5.91 15.07
N GLY A 254 5.82 4.84 15.06
CA GLY A 254 4.43 4.92 14.63
C GLY A 254 3.47 4.23 15.58
N GLY A 255 2.23 4.73 15.60
CA GLY A 255 1.13 4.14 16.35
C GLY A 255 -0.15 4.07 15.55
N LYS A 256 -0.79 2.88 15.54
CA LYS A 256 -2.15 2.72 15.05
C LYS A 256 -3.09 2.74 16.24
N ILE A 257 -3.70 3.92 16.46
CA ILE A 257 -4.57 4.20 17.62
C ILE A 257 -6.01 4.53 17.22
N LEU A 258 -6.23 4.91 15.98
CA LEU A 258 -7.56 5.12 15.40
C LEU A 258 -8.11 3.80 14.83
N CYS A 259 -9.35 3.81 14.33
CA CYS A 259 -10.05 2.61 13.81
C CYS A 259 -10.37 1.56 14.88
N GLY A 260 -11.23 1.96 15.80
CA GLY A 260 -11.70 1.15 16.92
C GLY A 260 -10.89 1.35 18.20
N GLY A 261 -10.02 2.36 18.24
CA GLY A 261 -9.35 2.80 19.45
C GLY A 261 -10.21 3.77 20.27
N GLY A 262 -10.12 3.62 21.59
CA GLY A 262 -10.76 4.53 22.55
C GLY A 262 -9.76 5.35 23.35
N THR A 263 -10.28 6.11 24.30
CA THR A 263 -9.48 6.91 25.25
C THR A 263 -8.39 6.06 25.92
N TYR A 264 -8.71 4.80 26.29
CA TYR A 264 -7.71 3.86 26.80
C TYR A 264 -6.53 3.68 25.84
N GLY A 265 -6.82 3.44 24.56
CA GLY A 265 -5.79 3.12 23.56
C GLY A 265 -4.79 4.26 23.37
N ILE A 266 -5.27 5.52 23.32
CA ILE A 266 -4.37 6.66 23.17
C ILE A 266 -3.58 6.95 24.45
N LEU A 267 -4.20 6.88 25.63
CA LEU A 267 -3.47 7.08 26.87
C LEU A 267 -2.39 6.01 27.08
N GLN A 268 -2.65 4.76 26.68
CA GLN A 268 -1.67 3.69 26.67
C GLN A 268 -0.54 3.99 25.68
N ALA A 269 -0.85 4.49 24.49
CA ALA A 269 0.13 4.86 23.48
C ALA A 269 1.04 6.02 23.94
N LEU A 270 0.48 7.02 24.59
CA LEU A 270 1.24 8.15 25.15
C LEU A 270 2.11 7.71 26.35
N GLN A 271 1.60 6.80 27.19
CA GLN A 271 2.38 6.16 28.27
C GLN A 271 3.55 5.35 27.69
N TRP A 272 3.32 4.58 26.63
CA TRP A 272 4.36 3.84 25.93
C TRP A 272 5.40 4.80 25.34
N ALA A 273 5.00 5.92 24.77
CA ALA A 273 5.92 6.88 24.13
C ALA A 273 6.95 7.47 25.10
N ILE A 274 6.63 7.58 26.39
CA ILE A 274 7.60 8.05 27.40
C ILE A 274 8.62 6.96 27.75
N ASN A 275 8.28 5.68 27.61
CA ASN A 275 9.11 4.56 28.05
C ASN A 275 8.92 3.31 27.17
N PRO A 276 9.31 3.36 25.88
CA PRO A 276 9.05 2.29 24.92
C PRO A 276 9.75 0.96 25.26
N ASP A 277 10.94 1.00 25.88
CA ASP A 277 11.71 -0.18 26.28
C ASP A 277 11.42 -0.66 27.72
N GLY A 278 10.55 0.04 28.45
CA GLY A 278 10.20 -0.25 29.83
C GLY A 278 11.30 0.11 30.86
N ASN A 279 12.37 0.78 30.45
CA ASN A 279 13.51 1.10 31.30
C ASN A 279 13.64 2.62 31.52
N LYS A 280 13.21 3.08 32.69
CA LYS A 280 13.26 4.52 33.06
C LYS A 280 14.65 5.17 33.06
N ASN A 281 15.73 4.41 32.85
CA ASN A 281 17.09 4.93 32.79
C ASN A 281 17.57 5.19 31.35
N THR A 282 16.78 4.84 30.36
CA THR A 282 17.03 5.10 28.95
C THR A 282 16.24 6.31 28.47
N THR A 283 16.74 6.98 27.43
CA THR A 283 16.07 8.12 26.78
C THR A 283 16.24 8.12 25.28
N VAL A 284 17.08 7.19 24.77
CA VAL A 284 17.35 7.07 23.34
C VAL A 284 16.23 6.38 22.58
N ASP A 285 15.31 5.73 23.28
CA ASP A 285 14.17 5.00 22.76
C ASP A 285 12.93 5.89 22.56
N MET A 286 12.75 6.95 23.33
CA MET A 286 11.59 7.85 23.30
C MET A 286 11.62 8.84 22.13
N PRO A 287 10.47 9.33 21.65
CA PRO A 287 10.41 10.39 20.63
C PRO A 287 10.79 11.77 21.20
N ASP A 288 11.26 12.66 20.31
CA ASP A 288 11.47 14.09 20.61
C ASP A 288 10.16 14.89 20.46
N VAL A 289 9.26 14.44 19.56
CA VAL A 289 7.98 15.08 19.26
C VAL A 289 6.89 14.04 18.96
N ILE A 290 5.66 14.35 19.37
CA ILE A 290 4.47 13.54 19.07
C ILE A 290 3.51 14.37 18.21
N ASN A 291 3.04 13.80 17.09
CA ASN A 291 1.99 14.38 16.27
C ASN A 291 0.63 13.77 16.63
N ASN A 292 -0.31 14.63 17.04
CA ASN A 292 -1.68 14.28 17.41
C ASN A 292 -2.66 14.96 16.45
N SER A 293 -3.04 14.24 15.38
CA SER A 293 -4.00 14.70 14.37
C SER A 293 -5.36 14.00 14.51
N TRP A 294 -5.85 13.88 15.74
CA TRP A 294 -7.09 13.23 16.16
C TRP A 294 -7.79 14.04 17.24
N TYR A 295 -9.02 13.72 17.60
CA TYR A 295 -9.72 14.31 18.74
C TYR A 295 -10.55 13.25 19.49
N ASP A 296 -10.84 13.54 20.76
CA ASP A 296 -11.69 12.72 21.62
C ASP A 296 -13.04 13.43 21.84
N PRO A 297 -14.10 13.02 21.13
CA PRO A 297 -15.42 13.65 21.30
C PRO A 297 -16.02 13.41 22.68
N GLY A 298 -15.47 12.45 23.41
CA GLY A 298 -15.92 12.08 24.73
C GLY A 298 -15.59 13.11 25.81
N VAL A 299 -14.53 13.88 25.63
CA VAL A 299 -14.12 14.92 26.58
C VAL A 299 -14.53 16.33 26.13
N ALA A 300 -15.49 16.43 25.20
CA ALA A 300 -15.88 17.71 24.58
C ALA A 300 -16.25 18.84 25.57
N ASN A 301 -16.64 18.52 26.79
CA ASN A 301 -17.02 19.48 27.81
C ASN A 301 -16.25 19.33 29.13
N ASP A 302 -15.24 18.47 29.18
CA ASP A 302 -14.47 18.18 30.39
C ASP A 302 -13.04 18.70 30.27
N CYS A 303 -12.77 19.83 30.90
CA CYS A 303 -11.47 20.48 30.94
C CYS A 303 -10.55 19.95 32.07
N GLU A 304 -11.05 19.04 32.90
CA GLU A 304 -10.30 18.42 34.01
C GLU A 304 -10.06 16.92 33.76
N SER A 305 -10.08 16.51 32.48
CA SER A 305 -9.86 15.13 32.08
C SER A 305 -8.44 14.64 32.38
N GLY A 306 -8.22 13.33 32.31
CA GLY A 306 -6.90 12.74 32.46
C GLY A 306 -5.87 13.23 31.43
N TYR A 307 -6.29 13.88 30.36
CA TYR A 307 -5.39 14.49 29.38
C TYR A 307 -4.54 15.63 29.94
N VAL A 308 -5.04 16.39 30.94
CA VAL A 308 -4.26 17.43 31.61
C VAL A 308 -2.96 16.86 32.18
N ASP A 309 -3.06 15.77 32.92
CA ASP A 309 -1.89 15.13 33.54
C ASP A 309 -0.97 14.52 32.50
N VAL A 310 -1.55 13.93 31.43
CA VAL A 310 -0.77 13.31 30.36
C VAL A 310 0.06 14.34 29.59
N GLU A 311 -0.54 15.49 29.22
CA GLU A 311 0.17 16.55 28.52
C GLU A 311 1.28 17.14 29.39
N ALA A 312 1.01 17.34 30.70
CA ALA A 312 2.02 17.77 31.65
C ALA A 312 3.14 16.72 31.83
N ALA A 313 2.80 15.42 31.80
CA ALA A 313 3.80 14.35 31.91
C ALA A 313 4.71 14.26 30.67
N LEU A 314 4.15 14.43 29.46
CA LEU A 314 4.90 14.47 28.21
C LEU A 314 5.87 15.68 28.21
N GLU A 315 5.39 16.85 28.57
CA GLU A 315 6.21 18.08 28.64
C GLU A 315 7.30 17.96 29.71
N ALA A 316 6.96 17.47 30.91
CA ALA A 316 7.93 17.23 32.00
C ALA A 316 9.01 16.23 31.58
N ALA A 317 8.66 15.19 30.80
CA ALA A 317 9.60 14.24 30.22
C ALA A 317 10.43 14.84 29.08
N GLY A 318 10.15 16.08 28.64
CA GLY A 318 10.88 16.82 27.61
C GLY A 318 10.44 16.53 26.19
N ILE A 319 9.29 15.87 26.01
CA ILE A 319 8.67 15.58 24.70
C ILE A 319 7.80 16.78 24.29
N ALA A 320 7.83 17.16 23.02
CA ALA A 320 6.91 18.15 22.47
C ALA A 320 5.64 17.46 21.95
N SER A 321 4.48 17.66 22.60
CA SER A 321 3.18 17.20 22.13
C SER A 321 2.54 18.29 21.26
N ILE A 322 2.18 17.94 20.00
CA ILE A 322 1.66 18.87 19.00
C ILE A 322 0.30 18.38 18.52
N PHE A 323 -0.68 19.29 18.52
CA PHE A 323 -2.06 18.98 18.14
C PHE A 323 -2.53 19.76 16.92
N SER A 324 -3.35 19.15 16.11
CA SER A 324 -4.13 19.85 15.10
C SER A 324 -5.29 20.61 15.77
N ALA A 325 -5.62 21.82 15.32
CA ALA A 325 -6.68 22.62 15.95
C ALA A 325 -8.11 22.05 15.78
N GLY A 326 -8.32 21.20 14.79
CA GLY A 326 -9.61 20.75 14.33
C GLY A 326 -10.06 21.45 13.05
N ASN A 327 -11.09 20.89 12.39
CA ASN A 327 -11.57 21.34 11.07
C ASN A 327 -13.04 21.80 11.12
N ALA A 328 -13.45 22.38 12.27
CA ALA A 328 -14.81 22.84 12.54
C ALA A 328 -14.99 24.37 12.43
N GLY A 329 -13.99 25.09 11.85
CA GLY A 329 -14.12 26.53 11.56
C GLY A 329 -15.19 26.83 10.50
N PRO A 330 -15.51 28.09 10.25
CA PRO A 330 -14.85 29.34 10.75
C PRO A 330 -15.42 29.92 12.06
N ASP A 331 -16.36 29.25 12.70
CA ASP A 331 -16.99 29.76 13.91
C ASP A 331 -16.01 29.81 15.09
N GLU A 332 -16.29 30.71 16.08
CA GLU A 332 -15.51 30.83 17.30
C GLU A 332 -15.68 29.64 18.23
N ALA A 333 -14.68 29.38 19.08
CA ALA A 333 -14.67 28.34 20.11
C ALA A 333 -14.91 26.92 19.53
N THR A 334 -14.29 26.62 18.37
CA THR A 334 -14.40 25.35 17.66
C THR A 334 -13.19 24.47 17.82
N ILE A 335 -12.18 24.84 18.62
CA ILE A 335 -11.04 23.97 18.93
C ILE A 335 -11.54 22.65 19.50
N THR A 336 -11.09 21.53 18.92
CA THR A 336 -11.53 20.18 19.32
C THR A 336 -10.86 19.72 20.62
N PRO A 337 -11.55 18.93 21.46
CA PRO A 337 -10.94 18.37 22.66
C PRO A 337 -10.05 17.15 22.33
N PRO A 338 -8.96 16.87 23.10
CA PRO A 338 -8.51 17.59 24.28
C PRO A 338 -7.63 18.83 23.99
N HIS A 339 -7.53 19.27 22.74
CA HIS A 339 -6.63 20.32 22.26
C HIS A 339 -6.96 21.70 22.85
N ASN A 340 -8.19 21.85 23.37
CA ASN A 340 -8.65 23.04 24.06
C ASN A 340 -8.25 23.11 25.53
N VAL A 341 -7.55 22.10 26.09
CA VAL A 341 -7.04 22.12 27.47
C VAL A 341 -5.96 23.17 27.61
N ASN A 342 -6.00 23.92 28.72
CA ASN A 342 -5.11 25.06 29.01
C ASN A 342 -4.40 24.86 30.34
N ILE A 343 -3.13 24.38 30.32
CA ILE A 343 -2.28 24.27 31.50
C ILE A 343 -1.31 25.45 31.54
N SER A 344 -0.69 25.74 30.41
CA SER A 344 0.23 26.86 30.18
C SER A 344 0.02 27.39 28.76
N VAL A 345 0.78 28.42 28.40
CA VAL A 345 0.70 29.02 27.04
C VAL A 345 1.06 28.06 25.93
N VAL A 346 1.86 27.00 26.18
CA VAL A 346 2.35 26.11 25.12
C VAL A 346 2.19 24.61 25.43
N ASN A 347 1.57 24.24 26.55
CA ASN A 347 1.51 22.82 26.94
C ASN A 347 0.77 22.00 25.92
N SER A 348 -0.52 22.25 25.69
CA SER A 348 -1.31 21.66 24.61
C SER A 348 -1.15 22.50 23.34
N PHE A 349 -0.06 22.32 22.63
CA PHE A 349 0.36 23.18 21.52
C PHE A 349 -0.45 22.89 20.25
N THR A 350 -1.39 23.77 19.96
CA THR A 350 -2.44 23.60 18.94
C THR A 350 -2.12 24.40 17.68
N ILE A 351 -2.26 23.79 16.51
CA ILE A 351 -1.81 24.33 15.24
C ILE A 351 -2.99 24.60 14.31
N GLY A 352 -3.20 25.87 13.93
CA GLY A 352 -4.14 26.30 12.89
C GLY A 352 -3.59 26.06 11.48
N ALA A 353 -4.48 26.04 10.47
CA ALA A 353 -4.12 25.75 9.08
C ALA A 353 -4.16 26.99 8.19
N VAL A 354 -3.02 27.36 7.60
CA VAL A 354 -2.92 28.40 6.55
C VAL A 354 -2.64 27.78 5.18
N ASN A 355 -2.97 28.52 4.12
CA ASN A 355 -2.59 28.14 2.77
C ASN A 355 -1.12 28.52 2.49
N GLY A 356 -0.20 27.60 2.66
CA GLY A 356 1.23 27.77 2.42
C GLY A 356 1.63 27.84 0.94
N ASN A 357 0.70 27.61 0.00
CA ASN A 357 0.96 27.63 -1.44
C ASN A 357 0.90 29.04 -2.04
N VAL A 358 0.43 30.02 -1.26
CA VAL A 358 0.33 31.42 -1.67
C VAL A 358 1.02 32.35 -0.67
N SER A 359 1.63 33.42 -1.16
CA SER A 359 2.44 34.32 -0.34
C SER A 359 1.66 35.12 0.72
N SER A 360 0.33 35.26 0.57
CA SER A 360 -0.54 35.92 1.54
C SER A 360 -0.88 35.06 2.76
N LEU A 361 -0.63 33.75 2.71
CA LEU A 361 -0.83 32.79 3.80
C LEU A 361 -2.21 32.89 4.50
N PRO A 362 -3.34 32.93 3.75
CA PRO A 362 -4.65 33.07 4.37
C PRO A 362 -4.97 31.86 5.23
N ILE A 363 -5.69 32.09 6.36
CA ILE A 363 -6.25 31.03 7.17
C ILE A 363 -7.26 30.21 6.36
N ALA A 364 -7.28 28.91 6.55
CA ALA A 364 -8.31 28.05 5.95
C ALA A 364 -9.66 28.24 6.66
N ASP A 365 -10.76 28.29 5.92
CA ASP A 365 -12.10 28.46 6.50
C ASP A 365 -12.46 27.31 7.46
N PHE A 366 -11.99 26.09 7.17
CA PHE A 366 -12.22 24.95 8.04
C PHE A 366 -11.40 24.98 9.34
N SER A 367 -10.29 25.75 9.42
CA SER A 367 -9.43 25.77 10.61
C SER A 367 -10.23 26.20 11.84
N SER A 368 -10.28 25.36 12.86
CA SER A 368 -10.92 25.65 14.13
C SER A 368 -10.29 26.86 14.81
N ARG A 369 -11.10 27.61 15.56
CA ARG A 369 -10.74 28.90 16.15
C ARG A 369 -11.01 28.91 17.64
N GLY A 370 -10.24 29.73 18.37
CA GLY A 370 -10.49 30.05 19.78
C GLY A 370 -11.71 30.94 19.98
N PRO A 371 -11.95 31.39 21.21
CA PRO A 371 -11.18 31.08 22.40
C PRO A 371 -11.35 29.63 22.89
N SER A 372 -10.47 29.18 23.78
CA SER A 372 -10.64 27.88 24.44
C SER A 372 -11.90 27.89 25.32
N LYS A 373 -12.66 26.78 25.28
CA LYS A 373 -13.81 26.58 26.19
C LYS A 373 -13.40 26.20 27.61
N CYS A 374 -12.12 25.85 27.83
CA CYS A 374 -11.59 25.51 29.14
C CYS A 374 -11.19 26.73 29.99
N GLY A 375 -11.49 27.95 29.52
CA GLY A 375 -11.20 29.16 30.26
C GLY A 375 -9.73 29.54 30.20
N GLY A 376 -9.27 30.31 31.17
CA GLY A 376 -7.95 30.93 31.22
C GLY A 376 -8.04 32.43 31.07
N THR A 377 -6.89 33.13 31.11
CA THR A 377 -6.80 34.59 30.91
C THR A 377 -5.61 34.90 30.00
N GLY A 378 -5.70 35.99 29.23
CA GLY A 378 -4.64 36.41 28.32
C GLY A 378 -4.34 35.34 27.29
N SER A 379 -3.07 35.12 27.01
CA SER A 379 -2.62 34.15 25.98
C SER A 379 -3.04 32.69 26.25
N VAL A 380 -3.28 32.32 27.51
CA VAL A 380 -3.74 30.94 27.83
C VAL A 380 -5.16 30.70 27.32
N LEU A 381 -5.98 31.73 27.14
CA LEU A 381 -7.33 31.60 26.58
C LEU A 381 -7.34 31.55 25.06
N ILE A 382 -6.33 32.12 24.42
CA ILE A 382 -6.26 32.22 22.96
C ILE A 382 -5.83 30.88 22.36
N LYS A 383 -6.54 30.43 21.31
CA LYS A 383 -6.27 29.24 20.54
C LYS A 383 -6.55 29.52 19.03
N PRO A 384 -5.83 28.86 18.07
CA PRO A 384 -4.65 28.03 18.28
C PRO A 384 -3.48 28.84 18.80
N GLU A 385 -2.42 28.21 19.31
CA GLU A 385 -1.20 28.95 19.73
C GLU A 385 -0.47 29.51 18.51
N VAL A 386 -0.37 28.74 17.43
CA VAL A 386 0.30 29.13 16.18
C VAL A 386 -0.41 28.50 14.99
N SER A 387 -0.01 28.90 13.79
CA SER A 387 -0.48 28.32 12.53
C SER A 387 0.69 27.78 11.70
N ALA A 388 0.36 26.83 10.81
CA ALA A 388 1.32 26.25 9.86
C ALA A 388 0.58 25.86 8.54
N PRO A 389 1.31 25.54 7.44
CA PRO A 389 0.70 25.15 6.18
C PRO A 389 -0.18 23.90 6.32
N GLY A 390 -1.47 24.02 5.94
CA GLY A 390 -2.45 22.94 6.06
C GLY A 390 -3.45 22.86 4.90
N VAL A 391 -3.23 23.59 3.79
CA VAL A 391 -4.11 23.57 2.62
C VAL A 391 -3.37 22.98 1.43
N SER A 392 -3.98 21.97 0.76
CA SER A 392 -3.42 21.28 -0.39
C SER A 392 -1.96 20.87 -0.20
N VAL A 393 -1.70 20.25 0.94
CA VAL A 393 -0.37 19.74 1.30
C VAL A 393 -0.14 18.40 0.62
N ARG A 394 0.88 18.33 -0.24
CA ARG A 394 1.29 17.08 -0.87
C ARG A 394 2.13 16.27 0.10
N SER A 395 1.75 15.01 0.30
CA SER A 395 2.51 14.07 1.14
C SER A 395 2.22 12.60 0.78
N CYS A 396 2.82 11.68 1.53
CA CYS A 396 2.81 10.25 1.28
C CYS A 396 1.43 9.63 1.52
N THR A 397 1.05 8.66 0.67
CA THR A 397 -0.14 7.82 0.84
C THR A 397 0.21 6.35 0.65
N PHE A 398 -0.79 5.48 0.43
CA PHE A 398 -0.56 4.07 0.17
C PHE A 398 0.10 3.82 -1.20
N ASP A 399 0.61 2.61 -1.36
CA ASP A 399 1.15 2.10 -2.62
C ASP A 399 2.28 2.99 -3.21
N LYS A 400 3.08 3.59 -2.32
CA LYS A 400 4.19 4.48 -2.69
C LYS A 400 3.74 5.73 -3.46
N ALA A 401 2.49 6.14 -3.28
CA ALA A 401 1.90 7.28 -3.95
C ALA A 401 1.93 8.54 -3.07
N TYR A 402 1.59 9.67 -3.69
CA TYR A 402 1.46 10.97 -3.04
C TYR A 402 0.10 11.56 -3.37
N ASP A 403 -0.50 12.25 -2.39
CA ASP A 403 -1.79 12.94 -2.57
C ASP A 403 -1.78 14.30 -1.88
N LEU A 404 -2.72 15.15 -2.27
CA LEU A 404 -2.97 16.45 -1.66
C LEU A 404 -4.09 16.34 -0.63
N LYS A 405 -3.81 16.77 0.59
CA LYS A 405 -4.83 16.87 1.64
C LYS A 405 -4.85 18.25 2.27
N SER A 406 -6.05 18.64 2.70
CA SER A 406 -6.28 19.91 3.42
C SER A 406 -6.85 19.63 4.80
N GLY A 407 -6.26 20.21 5.84
CA GLY A 407 -6.66 20.02 7.23
C GLY A 407 -5.64 20.59 8.20
N THR A 408 -6.05 20.88 9.42
CA THR A 408 -5.13 21.19 10.52
C THR A 408 -4.24 19.99 10.85
N SER A 409 -4.68 18.78 10.51
CA SER A 409 -3.87 17.54 10.51
C SER A 409 -2.64 17.60 9.64
N MET A 410 -2.62 18.45 8.60
CA MET A 410 -1.46 18.67 7.72
C MET A 410 -0.60 19.83 8.22
N ALA A 411 -1.17 20.73 9.03
CA ALA A 411 -0.45 21.84 9.66
C ALA A 411 0.42 21.38 10.85
N ALA A 412 -0.14 20.57 11.75
CA ALA A 412 0.56 20.05 12.92
C ALA A 412 1.90 19.35 12.58
N PRO A 413 1.99 18.44 11.57
CA PRO A 413 3.25 17.80 11.23
C PRO A 413 4.33 18.74 10.71
N HIS A 414 4.00 19.89 10.10
CA HIS A 414 4.99 20.92 9.76
C HIS A 414 5.68 21.44 11.02
N THR A 415 4.91 21.66 12.10
CA THR A 415 5.44 22.11 13.40
C THR A 415 6.28 21.03 14.06
N CYS A 416 5.85 19.75 13.99
CA CYS A 416 6.67 18.62 14.45
C CYS A 416 8.03 18.59 13.78
N GLY A 417 8.07 18.71 12.46
CA GLY A 417 9.32 18.75 11.69
C GLY A 417 10.19 19.96 12.07
N ALA A 418 9.59 21.15 12.28
CA ALA A 418 10.30 22.35 12.73
C ALA A 418 11.00 22.13 14.09
N ILE A 419 10.31 21.48 15.05
CA ILE A 419 10.87 21.12 16.34
C ILE A 419 12.06 20.15 16.19
N LEU A 420 11.96 19.16 15.30
CA LEU A 420 13.07 18.21 15.08
C LEU A 420 14.32 18.89 14.50
N LEU A 421 14.16 19.90 13.62
CA LEU A 421 15.29 20.70 13.15
C LEU A 421 15.94 21.48 14.28
N LEU A 422 15.13 22.13 15.14
CA LEU A 422 15.62 22.85 16.31
C LEU A 422 16.26 21.90 17.34
N LYS A 423 15.68 20.71 17.56
CA LYS A 423 16.24 19.70 18.48
C LYS A 423 17.55 19.12 17.98
N GLU A 424 17.78 19.02 16.65
CA GLU A 424 19.11 18.67 16.12
C GLU A 424 20.13 19.76 16.47
N ALA A 425 19.75 21.04 16.31
CA ALA A 425 20.66 22.16 16.61
C ALA A 425 20.91 22.32 18.11
N PHE A 426 19.93 22.06 18.96
CA PHE A 426 20.00 22.24 20.41
C PHE A 426 19.56 20.99 21.16
N PRO A 427 20.30 19.87 21.10
CA PRO A 427 19.85 18.56 21.59
C PRO A 427 19.63 18.52 23.11
N TYR A 428 20.14 19.47 23.86
CA TYR A 428 20.04 19.57 25.31
C TYR A 428 18.79 20.34 25.80
N LEU A 429 18.07 21.04 24.90
CA LEU A 429 16.81 21.72 25.22
C LEU A 429 15.62 20.77 25.22
N SER A 430 14.59 21.13 25.96
CA SER A 430 13.34 20.35 26.09
C SER A 430 12.32 20.71 25.01
N GLY A 431 11.25 19.90 24.89
CA GLY A 431 10.10 20.20 24.03
C GLY A 431 9.45 21.53 24.36
N TYR A 432 9.38 21.91 25.66
CA TYR A 432 8.91 23.20 26.10
C TYR A 432 9.70 24.36 25.48
N ASP A 433 11.04 24.31 25.53
CA ASP A 433 11.90 25.37 24.98
C ASP A 433 11.63 25.63 23.50
N PHE A 434 11.41 24.54 22.70
CA PHE A 434 11.15 24.66 21.26
C PHE A 434 9.75 25.23 20.98
N LYS A 435 8.73 24.77 21.73
CA LYS A 435 7.38 25.30 21.60
C LYS A 435 7.37 26.81 21.94
N MET A 436 8.02 27.23 23.02
CA MET A 436 8.18 28.62 23.38
C MET A 436 8.97 29.43 22.35
N ALA A 437 10.02 28.86 21.76
CA ALA A 437 10.77 29.53 20.70
C ALA A 437 9.92 29.78 19.47
N LEU A 438 9.17 28.78 19.01
CA LEU A 438 8.25 28.90 17.87
C LEU A 438 7.14 29.89 18.16
N TYR A 439 6.52 29.82 19.34
CA TYR A 439 5.45 30.71 19.76
C TYR A 439 5.89 32.19 19.76
N ASN A 440 7.06 32.48 20.32
CA ASN A 440 7.57 33.84 20.46
C ASN A 440 8.12 34.44 19.15
N THR A 441 8.25 33.66 18.07
CA THR A 441 8.95 34.11 16.87
C THR A 441 8.17 33.84 15.59
N CYS A 442 6.86 33.62 15.69
CA CYS A 442 5.97 33.51 14.54
C CYS A 442 6.06 34.76 13.66
N THR A 443 5.75 34.57 12.38
CA THR A 443 5.41 35.71 11.51
C THR A 443 3.94 36.02 11.70
N ASP A 444 3.66 37.17 12.29
CA ASP A 444 2.31 37.66 12.60
C ASP A 444 1.42 37.72 11.34
N LEU A 445 0.19 37.26 11.47
CA LEU A 445 -0.81 37.20 10.40
C LEU A 445 -2.19 37.61 10.92
N GLY A 446 -2.99 38.21 10.07
CA GLY A 446 -4.35 38.63 10.43
C GLY A 446 -4.41 39.93 11.16
N VAL A 447 -5.05 39.97 12.33
CA VAL A 447 -5.10 41.12 13.20
C VAL A 447 -3.75 41.24 13.93
N PRO A 448 -3.13 42.42 13.97
CA PRO A 448 -1.82 42.57 14.62
C PRO A 448 -1.79 42.06 16.07
N GLY A 449 -0.84 41.17 16.37
CA GLY A 449 -0.67 40.49 17.63
C GLY A 449 -1.41 39.14 17.68
N GLU A 450 -1.39 38.51 18.85
CA GLU A 450 -2.03 37.21 19.07
C GLU A 450 -3.56 37.28 18.97
N ASP A 451 -4.15 36.35 18.16
CA ASP A 451 -5.59 36.30 17.95
C ASP A 451 -6.13 34.87 17.92
N ASN A 452 -7.46 34.69 18.00
CA ASN A 452 -8.13 33.39 18.04
C ASN A 452 -8.26 32.72 16.65
N VAL A 453 -7.66 33.27 15.60
CA VAL A 453 -7.71 32.77 14.20
C VAL A 453 -6.37 32.20 13.79
N TYR A 454 -5.30 32.94 13.97
CA TYR A 454 -3.94 32.56 13.56
C TYR A 454 -3.03 32.22 14.76
N GLY A 455 -3.47 32.50 16.02
CA GLY A 455 -2.60 32.48 17.18
C GLY A 455 -1.57 33.59 17.10
N GLN A 456 -0.28 33.29 17.36
CA GLN A 456 0.84 34.19 17.13
C GLN A 456 1.21 34.38 15.65
N GLY A 457 0.51 33.68 14.72
CA GLY A 457 0.79 33.70 13.30
C GLY A 457 1.43 32.39 12.79
N ILE A 458 2.05 32.44 11.62
CA ILE A 458 2.72 31.25 11.04
C ILE A 458 4.08 31.03 11.70
N ILE A 459 4.38 29.78 12.06
CA ILE A 459 5.70 29.41 12.60
C ILE A 459 6.84 29.79 11.65
N ASN A 460 7.96 30.23 12.25
CA ASN A 460 9.18 30.62 11.53
C ASN A 460 10.38 29.96 12.21
N VAL A 461 10.78 28.78 11.70
CA VAL A 461 11.84 27.98 12.32
C VAL A 461 13.21 28.68 12.31
N TRP A 462 13.46 29.52 11.29
CA TRP A 462 14.68 30.35 11.24
C TRP A 462 14.72 31.42 12.34
N ALA A 463 13.60 32.10 12.60
CA ALA A 463 13.49 33.06 13.66
C ALA A 463 13.60 32.39 15.05
N ALA A 464 12.98 31.22 15.23
CA ALA A 464 13.10 30.42 16.45
C ALA A 464 14.55 29.97 16.72
N TYR A 465 15.28 29.54 15.72
CA TYR A 465 16.71 29.20 15.82
C TYR A 465 17.55 30.40 16.30
N ASN A 466 17.36 31.56 15.68
CA ASN A 466 18.08 32.78 16.08
C ASN A 466 17.67 33.27 17.47
N TYR A 467 16.39 33.11 17.84
CA TYR A 467 15.91 33.42 19.19
C TYR A 467 16.62 32.58 20.25
N LEU A 468 16.73 31.26 20.02
CA LEU A 468 17.44 30.35 20.93
C LEU A 468 18.92 30.72 21.09
N ILE A 469 19.61 31.13 20.02
CA ILE A 469 20.97 31.68 20.12
C ILE A 469 21.01 32.98 20.95
N ALA A 470 20.07 33.89 20.72
CA ALA A 470 19.97 35.11 21.46
C ALA A 470 19.70 34.90 22.96
N GLN A 471 19.06 33.78 23.33
CA GLN A 471 18.90 33.36 24.73
C GLN A 471 20.18 32.70 25.31
N GLY A 472 21.29 32.70 24.58
CA GLY A 472 22.58 32.17 25.05
C GLY A 472 22.79 30.68 24.78
N ASN A 473 21.94 30.02 24.01
CA ASN A 473 22.12 28.65 23.65
C ASN A 473 23.12 28.51 22.49
N THR A 474 23.99 27.49 22.55
CA THR A 474 24.98 27.21 21.50
C THR A 474 24.54 26.03 20.64
N PRO A 475 24.32 26.23 19.34
CA PRO A 475 23.97 25.11 18.46
C PRO A 475 25.15 24.15 18.30
N VAL A 476 24.86 22.87 18.15
CA VAL A 476 25.88 21.86 17.80
C VAL A 476 26.14 21.90 16.30
N ASP A 477 27.38 21.62 15.90
CA ASP A 477 27.73 21.51 14.48
C ASP A 477 27.05 20.28 13.85
N PRO A 478 26.22 20.41 12.81
CA PRO A 478 25.57 19.28 12.16
C PRO A 478 26.48 18.55 11.17
N HIS A 479 27.63 19.16 10.78
CA HIS A 479 28.49 18.61 9.75
C HIS A 479 29.28 17.41 10.26
N ARG A 480 29.30 16.35 9.45
CA ARG A 480 30.06 15.10 9.67
C ARG A 480 31.11 14.98 8.60
N LYS A 481 32.26 14.45 8.93
CA LYS A 481 33.37 14.32 7.97
C LYS A 481 33.22 13.09 7.08
N ASN A 482 33.06 11.92 7.72
CA ASN A 482 33.00 10.63 7.05
C ASN A 482 31.56 10.07 7.21
N ASP A 483 30.61 10.63 6.48
CA ASP A 483 29.19 10.27 6.55
C ASP A 483 28.72 9.75 5.17
N LEU A 484 28.44 8.46 5.07
CA LEU A 484 27.84 7.84 3.89
C LEU A 484 26.40 7.44 4.16
N ILE A 485 25.50 7.94 3.34
CA ILE A 485 24.10 7.53 3.35
C ILE A 485 23.92 6.31 2.45
N LEU A 486 23.39 5.22 3.01
CA LEU A 486 22.85 4.13 2.24
C LEU A 486 21.41 4.49 1.84
N ILE A 487 21.25 5.00 0.61
CA ILE A 487 19.98 5.50 0.11
C ILE A 487 18.96 4.37 -0.01
N ASP A 488 19.34 3.30 -0.69
CA ASP A 488 18.54 2.09 -0.90
C ASP A 488 19.45 0.95 -1.39
N VAL A 489 18.89 -0.25 -1.42
CA VAL A 489 19.51 -1.42 -2.05
C VAL A 489 18.50 -2.06 -3.00
N ASP A 490 18.87 -2.04 -4.28
CA ASP A 490 18.12 -2.77 -5.29
C ASP A 490 18.37 -4.26 -5.13
N VAL A 491 17.34 -4.95 -4.74
CA VAL A 491 17.34 -6.41 -4.59
C VAL A 491 15.98 -6.95 -5.01
N GLU A 492 15.98 -7.90 -5.91
CA GLU A 492 14.74 -8.58 -6.28
C GLU A 492 14.16 -9.31 -5.05
N ARG A 493 12.86 -9.16 -4.82
CA ARG A 493 12.18 -9.84 -3.72
C ARG A 493 12.32 -11.36 -3.80
N PHE A 494 12.37 -11.89 -5.01
CA PHE A 494 12.55 -13.32 -5.28
C PHE A 494 13.90 -13.54 -5.96
N GLN A 495 14.81 -14.21 -5.26
CA GLN A 495 16.15 -14.51 -5.73
C GLN A 495 16.21 -15.96 -6.22
N CYS A 496 16.68 -16.15 -7.46
CA CYS A 496 16.78 -17.46 -8.09
C CYS A 496 18.18 -18.08 -7.95
N GLU A 497 18.28 -19.37 -8.20
CA GLU A 497 19.56 -20.12 -8.15
C GLU A 497 20.24 -20.14 -6.78
N GLN A 498 19.49 -19.89 -5.69
CA GLN A 498 20.03 -19.78 -4.33
C GLN A 498 21.16 -18.73 -4.21
N LYS A 499 21.08 -17.68 -5.00
CA LYS A 499 22.04 -16.59 -5.01
C LYS A 499 21.37 -15.27 -4.68
N LEU A 500 22.03 -14.46 -3.88
CA LEU A 500 21.64 -13.09 -3.62
C LEU A 500 22.46 -12.16 -4.52
N ARG A 501 21.76 -11.36 -5.31
CA ARG A 501 22.32 -10.26 -6.13
C ARG A 501 21.69 -8.96 -5.66
N SER A 502 22.50 -7.99 -5.33
CA SER A 502 22.04 -6.70 -4.86
C SER A 502 22.98 -5.57 -5.29
N PHE A 503 22.42 -4.36 -5.38
CA PHE A 503 23.11 -3.15 -5.79
C PHE A 503 22.75 -2.04 -4.81
N ALA A 504 23.76 -1.39 -4.23
CA ALA A 504 23.57 -0.33 -3.25
C ALA A 504 23.67 1.05 -3.90
N HIS A 505 22.73 1.94 -3.58
CA HIS A 505 22.79 3.37 -3.90
C HIS A 505 23.37 4.10 -2.70
N ILE A 506 24.52 4.72 -2.86
CA ILE A 506 25.30 5.34 -1.78
C ILE A 506 25.57 6.80 -2.13
N GLU A 507 25.42 7.70 -1.13
CA GLU A 507 25.71 9.13 -1.24
C GLU A 507 26.78 9.52 -0.20
N ASN A 508 27.78 10.27 -0.60
CA ASN A 508 28.70 10.92 0.34
C ASN A 508 28.04 12.19 0.89
N ALA A 509 27.46 12.10 2.08
CA ALA A 509 26.87 13.21 2.81
C ALA A 509 27.89 13.92 3.73
N GLY A 510 29.10 13.37 3.83
CA GLY A 510 30.20 13.95 4.60
C GLY A 510 30.84 15.15 3.94
N THR A 511 31.67 15.86 4.70
CA THR A 511 32.47 16.99 4.19
C THR A 511 33.77 16.57 3.55
N ASP A 512 34.23 15.36 3.85
CA ASP A 512 35.52 14.84 3.36
C ASP A 512 35.31 13.93 2.15
N THR A 513 36.32 13.89 1.29
CA THR A 513 36.37 12.92 0.18
C THR A 513 36.52 11.52 0.73
N VAL A 514 35.70 10.59 0.23
CA VAL A 514 35.75 9.18 0.61
C VAL A 514 36.67 8.44 -0.37
N PHE A 515 37.66 7.73 0.16
CA PHE A 515 38.61 6.91 -0.59
C PHE A 515 38.36 5.42 -0.43
N SER A 516 37.68 5.02 0.65
CA SER A 516 37.28 3.65 0.90
C SER A 516 36.12 3.56 1.85
N PHE A 517 35.29 2.51 1.68
CA PHE A 517 34.30 2.13 2.69
C PHE A 517 34.21 0.61 2.80
N VAL A 518 33.76 0.17 3.97
CA VAL A 518 33.46 -1.25 4.23
C VAL A 518 31.95 -1.39 4.31
N PHE A 519 31.41 -2.20 3.40
CA PHE A 519 30.01 -2.56 3.33
C PHE A 519 29.81 -3.94 3.96
N GLN A 520 28.86 -4.07 4.87
CA GLN A 520 28.48 -5.33 5.49
C GLN A 520 27.04 -5.65 5.14
N PHE A 521 26.75 -6.91 4.87
CA PHE A 521 25.37 -7.36 4.82
C PHE A 521 25.21 -8.71 5.51
N THR A 522 24.07 -8.87 6.17
CA THR A 522 23.74 -10.04 6.98
C THR A 522 22.46 -10.65 6.48
N ILE A 523 22.51 -11.89 6.00
CA ILE A 523 21.33 -12.66 5.60
C ILE A 523 20.88 -13.49 6.81
N THR A 524 19.69 -13.23 7.29
CA THR A 524 19.09 -14.00 8.40
C THR A 524 17.95 -14.85 7.85
N ASN A 525 18.07 -16.16 7.91
CA ASN A 525 17.03 -17.10 7.47
C ASN A 525 15.86 -17.15 8.47
N LYS A 526 14.78 -17.86 8.11
CA LYS A 526 13.59 -18.02 8.97
C LYS A 526 13.89 -18.65 10.34
N GLN A 527 14.97 -19.40 10.48
CA GLN A 527 15.43 -20.01 11.74
C GLN A 527 16.22 -19.04 12.62
N GLY A 528 16.45 -17.81 12.14
CA GLY A 528 17.20 -16.78 12.87
C GLY A 528 18.73 -16.97 12.80
N VAL A 529 19.25 -17.79 11.87
CA VAL A 529 20.70 -17.99 11.70
C VAL A 529 21.26 -16.92 10.76
N PRO A 530 22.20 -16.07 11.25
CA PRO A 530 22.80 -15.02 10.43
C PRO A 530 23.98 -15.55 9.61
N LEU A 531 24.09 -15.11 8.38
CA LEU A 531 25.27 -15.25 7.52
C LEU A 531 25.81 -13.84 7.22
N ASN A 532 27.06 -13.56 7.63
CA ASN A 532 27.65 -12.23 7.48
C ASN A 532 28.63 -12.20 6.31
N PHE A 533 28.55 -11.13 5.54
CA PHE A 533 29.43 -10.85 4.41
C PHE A 533 29.95 -9.43 4.51
N THR A 534 31.17 -9.21 4.04
CA THR A 534 31.77 -7.88 3.98
C THR A 534 32.46 -7.69 2.65
N GLN A 535 32.34 -6.49 2.10
CA GLN A 535 32.99 -6.08 0.87
C GLN A 535 33.58 -4.68 1.04
N THR A 536 34.80 -4.46 0.54
CA THR A 536 35.44 -3.16 0.59
C THR A 536 35.43 -2.51 -0.79
N TRP A 537 34.99 -1.26 -0.84
CA TRP A 537 35.14 -0.40 -2.00
C TRP A 537 36.34 0.50 -1.83
N ASN A 538 37.10 0.72 -2.93
CA ASN A 538 38.19 1.68 -3.00
C ASN A 538 38.02 2.52 -4.27
N GLY A 539 38.10 3.83 -4.12
CA GLY A 539 37.91 4.77 -5.22
C GLY A 539 38.02 6.21 -4.74
N ILE A 540 37.39 7.12 -5.42
CA ILE A 540 37.25 8.52 -5.03
C ILE A 540 35.79 8.87 -5.12
N MET A 541 35.22 9.40 -4.03
CA MET A 541 33.84 9.87 -3.96
C MET A 541 33.81 11.24 -3.28
N LEU A 542 33.53 12.28 -4.03
CA LEU A 542 33.51 13.66 -3.55
C LEU A 542 32.28 13.92 -2.68
N PRO A 543 32.27 14.94 -1.79
CA PRO A 543 31.11 15.37 -1.07
C PRO A 543 29.90 15.63 -2.01
N GLY A 544 28.75 15.07 -1.67
CA GLY A 544 27.51 15.14 -2.48
C GLY A 544 27.44 14.18 -3.67
N GLU A 545 28.51 13.43 -3.93
CA GLU A 545 28.51 12.45 -5.03
C GLU A 545 27.72 11.19 -4.65
N ARG A 546 27.06 10.60 -5.66
CA ARG A 546 26.32 9.34 -5.56
C ARG A 546 26.97 8.28 -6.43
N ILE A 547 27.06 7.07 -5.90
CA ILE A 547 27.52 5.90 -6.65
C ILE A 547 26.50 4.77 -6.59
N PHE A 548 26.57 3.92 -7.60
CA PHE A 548 25.85 2.65 -7.67
C PHE A 548 26.87 1.54 -7.46
N PHE A 549 26.76 0.80 -6.36
CA PHE A 549 27.73 -0.18 -5.93
C PHE A 549 27.18 -1.58 -6.03
N GLN A 550 27.77 -2.40 -6.90
CA GLN A 550 27.39 -3.81 -7.02
C GLN A 550 28.02 -4.62 -5.89
N LEU A 551 27.17 -5.32 -5.16
CA LEU A 551 27.61 -6.26 -4.13
C LEU A 551 28.01 -7.59 -4.75
N ASP A 552 28.98 -8.29 -4.12
CA ASP A 552 29.36 -9.63 -4.53
C ASP A 552 28.19 -10.58 -4.43
N GLU A 553 28.03 -11.43 -5.44
CA GLU A 553 27.03 -12.47 -5.46
C GLU A 553 27.35 -13.53 -4.41
N VAL A 554 26.43 -13.78 -3.49
CA VAL A 554 26.62 -14.75 -2.41
C VAL A 554 25.56 -15.84 -2.43
N ASN A 555 25.92 -17.02 -1.97
CA ASN A 555 24.97 -18.12 -1.82
C ASN A 555 24.10 -17.89 -0.56
N ALA A 556 22.79 -18.14 -0.71
CA ALA A 556 21.83 -18.04 0.37
C ALA A 556 20.91 -19.27 0.43
N GLU A 557 20.46 -19.62 1.61
CA GLU A 557 19.57 -20.76 1.81
C GLU A 557 18.17 -20.51 1.26
N LYS A 558 17.55 -21.57 0.72
CA LYS A 558 16.17 -21.52 0.22
C LYS A 558 15.19 -21.10 1.31
N GLY A 559 14.30 -20.19 0.98
CA GLY A 559 13.19 -19.73 1.82
C GLY A 559 13.18 -18.24 2.05
N GLN A 560 12.31 -17.80 2.97
CA GLN A 560 12.23 -16.41 3.38
C GLN A 560 13.46 -16.03 4.19
N SER A 561 14.06 -14.91 3.90
CA SER A 561 15.20 -14.34 4.61
C SER A 561 15.05 -12.83 4.75
N VAL A 562 15.66 -12.29 5.78
CA VAL A 562 15.83 -10.84 5.96
C VAL A 562 17.28 -10.52 5.68
N VAL A 563 17.53 -9.48 4.90
CA VAL A 563 18.89 -8.97 4.64
C VAL A 563 19.03 -7.58 5.23
N ASP A 564 19.94 -7.45 6.18
CA ASP A 564 20.37 -6.18 6.75
C ASP A 564 21.64 -5.74 6.03
N TYR A 565 21.61 -4.56 5.43
CA TYR A 565 22.72 -3.93 4.74
C TYR A 565 23.21 -2.74 5.57
N GLU A 566 24.53 -2.58 5.71
CA GLU A 566 25.11 -1.51 6.50
C GLU A 566 26.47 -1.07 5.95
N ILE A 567 26.75 0.24 5.96
CA ILE A 567 28.10 0.78 5.78
C ILE A 567 28.73 0.92 7.17
N VAL A 568 29.78 0.15 7.45
CA VAL A 568 30.34 0.07 8.81
C VAL A 568 31.61 0.93 8.99
N LYS A 569 32.33 1.23 7.90
CA LYS A 569 33.53 2.07 7.94
C LYS A 569 33.60 2.94 6.69
N VAL A 570 34.11 4.16 6.88
CA VAL A 570 34.39 5.14 5.85
C VAL A 570 35.83 5.65 6.08
N ASN A 571 36.71 5.62 5.09
CA ASN A 571 38.11 6.01 5.23
C ASN A 571 38.85 5.31 6.41
N ASN A 572 38.53 4.03 6.67
CA ASN A 572 39.05 3.21 7.77
C ASN A 572 38.62 3.62 9.19
N VAL A 573 37.75 4.62 9.37
CA VAL A 573 37.12 4.97 10.66
C VAL A 573 35.66 4.55 10.66
N ASN A 574 34.99 4.62 11.80
CA ASN A 574 33.55 4.40 11.85
C ASN A 574 32.86 5.53 11.08
N ASP A 575 31.71 5.21 10.46
CA ASP A 575 30.83 6.18 9.84
C ASP A 575 30.36 7.19 10.89
N ASP A 576 30.47 8.51 10.61
CA ASP A 576 30.02 9.57 11.51
C ASP A 576 28.49 9.71 11.54
N GLY A 577 27.80 9.07 10.56
CA GLY A 577 26.35 9.06 10.40
C GLY A 577 25.71 7.67 10.58
N PRO A 578 25.89 6.94 11.71
CA PRO A 578 25.45 5.54 11.82
C PRO A 578 23.90 5.34 11.80
N LEU A 579 23.11 6.41 11.72
CA LEU A 579 21.64 6.32 11.69
C LEU A 579 21.05 6.48 10.27
N ASN A 580 21.90 6.65 9.23
CA ASN A 580 21.48 6.79 7.84
C ASN A 580 22.17 5.79 6.88
N ASN A 581 22.89 4.82 7.43
CA ASN A 581 23.75 3.88 6.71
C ASN A 581 23.21 2.44 6.72
N ARG A 582 21.91 2.23 7.06
CA ARG A 582 21.27 0.90 7.13
C ARG A 582 20.03 0.81 6.27
N VAL A 583 19.91 -0.33 5.58
CA VAL A 583 18.71 -0.72 4.81
C VAL A 583 18.39 -2.17 5.14
N ARG A 584 17.10 -2.48 5.34
CA ARG A 584 16.60 -3.84 5.55
C ARG A 584 15.65 -4.23 4.44
N LYS A 585 15.84 -5.42 3.85
CA LYS A 585 14.96 -5.99 2.83
C LYS A 585 14.53 -7.40 3.19
N GLU A 586 13.27 -7.71 2.93
CA GLU A 586 12.76 -9.08 2.99
C GLU A 586 12.82 -9.70 1.59
N ILE A 587 13.42 -10.89 1.49
CA ILE A 587 13.60 -11.62 0.25
C ILE A 587 13.16 -13.07 0.38
N PHE A 588 12.90 -13.70 -0.76
CA PHE A 588 12.63 -15.12 -0.88
C PHE A 588 13.66 -15.76 -1.80
N ILE A 589 14.46 -16.68 -1.26
CA ILE A 589 15.44 -17.44 -2.02
C ILE A 589 14.78 -18.68 -2.61
N ILE A 590 14.83 -18.81 -3.92
CA ILE A 590 14.19 -19.88 -4.68
C ILE A 590 15.27 -20.76 -5.33
N SER A 591 15.09 -22.07 -5.29
CA SER A 591 16.02 -23.02 -5.89
C SER A 591 15.78 -23.30 -7.39
N ASN A 592 14.81 -22.62 -8.00
CA ASN A 592 14.48 -22.86 -9.40
C ASN A 592 15.61 -22.36 -10.31
N LEU A 593 16.01 -23.25 -11.22
CA LEU A 593 16.90 -22.86 -12.32
C LEU A 593 16.14 -21.91 -13.25
N LYS A 594 16.83 -20.95 -13.80
CA LYS A 594 16.29 -20.12 -14.89
C LYS A 594 15.81 -21.03 -16.02
N GLN A 595 14.64 -20.70 -16.57
CA GLN A 595 14.14 -21.38 -17.76
C GLN A 595 15.15 -21.21 -18.91
N THR A 596 15.36 -22.24 -19.69
CA THR A 596 16.21 -22.15 -20.89
C THR A 596 15.40 -21.62 -22.06
N VAL A 597 16.01 -20.78 -22.87
CA VAL A 597 15.42 -20.31 -24.14
C VAL A 597 16.42 -20.60 -25.25
N GLN A 598 15.92 -21.13 -26.37
CA GLN A 598 16.72 -21.51 -27.52
C GLN A 598 16.14 -20.92 -28.79
N LEU A 599 17.01 -20.55 -29.72
CA LEU A 599 16.61 -20.29 -31.11
C LEU A 599 16.34 -21.62 -31.84
N ALA A 600 15.37 -21.63 -32.70
CA ALA A 600 15.14 -22.77 -33.58
C ALA A 600 16.38 -22.94 -34.52
N GLY A 601 17.12 -24.03 -34.36
CA GLY A 601 18.40 -24.23 -35.03
C GLY A 601 19.59 -24.38 -34.08
N GLY A 602 19.41 -24.14 -32.78
CA GLY A 602 20.43 -24.33 -31.72
C GLY A 602 21.13 -23.04 -31.25
N GLN A 603 21.94 -23.18 -30.19
CA GLN A 603 22.69 -22.07 -29.61
C GLN A 603 23.89 -21.73 -30.48
N ASN A 604 24.02 -21.00 -31.38
CA ASN A 604 25.13 -20.47 -32.17
C ASN A 604 24.76 -20.23 -33.63
N VAL A 605 23.45 -20.13 -33.93
CA VAL A 605 22.98 -19.89 -35.29
C VAL A 605 22.44 -18.45 -35.37
N SER A 606 22.91 -17.67 -36.31
CA SER A 606 22.41 -16.33 -36.58
C SER A 606 21.22 -16.38 -37.55
N ALA A 607 20.24 -15.53 -37.35
CA ALA A 607 19.18 -15.33 -38.33
C ALA A 607 19.64 -14.40 -39.48
N CYS A 608 19.03 -14.54 -40.65
CA CYS A 608 19.27 -13.57 -41.70
C CYS A 608 18.51 -12.26 -41.42
N SER A 609 19.13 -11.12 -41.71
CA SER A 609 18.56 -9.81 -41.51
C SER A 609 17.21 -9.64 -42.23
N GLY A 610 16.20 -9.16 -41.53
CA GLY A 610 14.85 -8.97 -42.09
C GLY A 610 13.97 -10.23 -42.09
N THR A 611 14.44 -11.36 -41.51
CA THR A 611 13.67 -12.60 -41.40
C THR A 611 13.00 -12.76 -40.04
N GLN A 612 11.99 -13.63 -39.96
CA GLN A 612 11.36 -14.00 -38.69
C GLN A 612 12.11 -15.18 -38.08
N VAL A 613 12.25 -15.15 -36.74
CA VAL A 613 12.95 -16.19 -36.00
C VAL A 613 12.01 -16.86 -35.00
N GLU A 614 11.99 -18.16 -34.99
CA GLU A 614 11.29 -18.94 -34.00
C GLU A 614 12.15 -19.08 -32.74
N VAL A 615 11.59 -18.69 -31.61
CA VAL A 615 12.18 -18.84 -30.27
C VAL A 615 11.39 -19.86 -29.48
N VAL A 616 12.09 -20.79 -28.83
CA VAL A 616 11.46 -21.87 -28.04
C VAL A 616 11.95 -21.77 -26.60
N SER A 617 11.01 -21.76 -25.68
CA SER A 617 11.28 -21.81 -24.24
C SER A 617 11.19 -23.24 -23.73
N GLY A 618 12.05 -23.60 -22.78
CA GLY A 618 11.97 -24.87 -22.04
C GLY A 618 10.81 -24.93 -21.03
N PHE A 619 9.89 -23.95 -21.05
CA PHE A 619 8.72 -23.91 -20.15
C PHE A 619 7.71 -25.02 -20.51
N ILE A 620 7.50 -25.96 -19.57
CA ILE A 620 6.66 -27.16 -19.76
C ILE A 620 5.49 -27.27 -18.78
N LYS A 621 5.35 -26.30 -17.82
CA LYS A 621 4.26 -26.29 -16.85
C LYS A 621 2.97 -25.70 -17.45
N PRO A 622 1.79 -25.97 -16.85
CA PRO A 622 0.57 -25.27 -17.23
C PRO A 622 0.72 -23.75 -17.17
N GLY A 623 0.32 -23.07 -18.24
CA GLY A 623 0.45 -21.64 -18.36
C GLY A 623 0.75 -21.18 -19.77
N ARG A 624 1.42 -20.01 -19.88
CA ARG A 624 1.85 -19.47 -21.18
C ARG A 624 3.22 -18.82 -21.06
N VAL A 625 3.79 -18.51 -22.21
CA VAL A 625 5.02 -17.69 -22.33
C VAL A 625 4.65 -16.38 -23.00
N ASP A 626 5.00 -15.28 -22.37
CA ASP A 626 4.83 -13.92 -22.88
C ASP A 626 6.21 -13.34 -23.26
N TRP A 627 6.26 -12.59 -24.39
CA TRP A 627 7.50 -12.04 -24.94
C TRP A 627 7.45 -10.53 -24.95
N PHE A 628 8.53 -9.90 -24.49
CA PHE A 628 8.66 -8.47 -24.32
C PHE A 628 9.91 -7.93 -25.04
N ASP A 629 9.90 -6.63 -25.34
CA ASP A 629 11.02 -5.91 -25.96
C ASP A 629 12.06 -5.38 -24.96
N ALA A 630 11.83 -5.55 -23.66
CA ALA A 630 12.75 -5.12 -22.61
C ALA A 630 12.68 -6.01 -21.36
N LEU A 631 13.79 -6.06 -20.62
CA LEU A 631 13.94 -6.85 -19.40
C LEU A 631 13.02 -6.32 -18.29
N PHE A 632 12.91 -5.00 -18.16
CA PHE A 632 12.04 -4.31 -17.21
C PHE A 632 11.13 -3.35 -17.98
N GLY A 633 9.87 -3.21 -17.53
CA GLY A 633 8.87 -2.45 -18.29
C GLY A 633 8.67 -3.02 -19.70
N GLY A 634 8.80 -2.22 -20.72
CA GLY A 634 8.70 -2.62 -22.11
C GLY A 634 7.30 -3.06 -22.53
N LYS A 635 7.15 -3.32 -23.83
CA LYS A 635 5.88 -3.70 -24.46
C LYS A 635 5.79 -5.20 -24.64
N LEU A 636 4.61 -5.79 -24.39
CA LEU A 636 4.30 -7.15 -24.79
C LEU A 636 4.30 -7.25 -26.32
N ILE A 637 5.19 -8.05 -26.88
CA ILE A 637 5.33 -8.28 -28.34
C ILE A 637 4.39 -9.39 -28.79
N GLY A 638 4.22 -10.42 -27.97
CA GLY A 638 3.33 -11.54 -28.23
C GLY A 638 3.41 -12.62 -27.17
N SER A 639 2.63 -13.68 -27.36
CA SER A 639 2.57 -14.84 -26.46
C SER A 639 2.61 -16.13 -27.26
N GLY A 640 3.22 -17.15 -26.69
CA GLY A 640 3.30 -18.49 -27.26
C GLY A 640 4.64 -19.18 -27.01
N ASN A 641 4.63 -20.49 -27.13
CA ASN A 641 5.83 -21.33 -27.05
C ASN A 641 5.61 -22.56 -27.98
N PRO A 642 6.18 -22.58 -29.16
CA PRO A 642 7.14 -21.59 -29.72
C PRO A 642 6.55 -20.21 -30.03
N PHE A 643 7.40 -19.20 -30.18
CA PHE A 643 7.05 -17.83 -30.55
C PHE A 643 7.85 -17.38 -31.77
N LEU A 644 7.17 -16.80 -32.74
CA LEU A 644 7.80 -16.25 -33.93
C LEU A 644 8.12 -14.79 -33.71
N ALA A 645 9.39 -14.50 -33.52
CA ALA A 645 9.90 -13.16 -33.27
C ALA A 645 9.69 -12.25 -34.49
N PRO A 646 9.38 -10.96 -34.30
CA PRO A 646 9.32 -10.01 -35.41
C PRO A 646 10.65 -9.92 -36.16
N PRO A 647 10.62 -9.69 -37.49
CA PRO A 647 11.84 -9.52 -38.27
C PRO A 647 12.59 -8.25 -37.81
N ALA A 648 13.91 -8.34 -37.72
CA ALA A 648 14.77 -7.21 -37.38
C ALA A 648 15.96 -7.09 -38.34
N ALA A 649 16.45 -5.89 -38.51
CA ALA A 649 17.62 -5.62 -39.38
C ALA A 649 18.96 -5.86 -38.65
N ASN A 650 18.98 -5.74 -37.35
CA ASN A 650 20.15 -5.85 -36.49
C ASN A 650 19.85 -6.76 -35.29
N ASN A 651 20.87 -7.13 -34.53
CA ASN A 651 20.74 -7.93 -33.32
C ASN A 651 19.62 -7.39 -32.43
N GLN A 652 18.76 -8.31 -32.00
CA GLN A 652 17.58 -8.01 -31.19
C GLN A 652 17.68 -8.77 -29.85
N ILE A 653 17.25 -8.11 -28.77
CA ILE A 653 17.05 -8.76 -27.48
C ILE A 653 15.54 -8.88 -27.25
N LEU A 654 15.05 -10.11 -27.12
CA LEU A 654 13.71 -10.39 -26.63
C LEU A 654 13.79 -10.86 -25.18
N CYS A 655 12.76 -10.58 -24.41
CA CYS A 655 12.68 -10.97 -23.02
C CYS A 655 11.48 -11.88 -22.77
N MET A 656 11.76 -13.14 -22.43
CA MET A 656 10.75 -14.14 -22.13
C MET A 656 10.25 -14.02 -20.70
N GLN A 657 8.94 -14.03 -20.49
CA GLN A 657 8.27 -14.17 -19.20
C GLN A 657 7.41 -15.43 -19.20
N ALA A 658 7.74 -16.39 -18.35
CA ALA A 658 6.83 -17.50 -18.09
C ALA A 658 5.68 -17.04 -17.18
N VAL A 659 4.46 -17.43 -17.53
CA VAL A 659 3.24 -17.18 -16.75
C VAL A 659 2.65 -18.52 -16.37
N TYR A 660 2.63 -18.82 -15.08
CA TYR A 660 2.08 -20.05 -14.53
C TYR A 660 0.56 -19.97 -14.40
N ALA A 661 -0.11 -21.10 -14.58
CA ALA A 661 -1.52 -21.26 -14.31
C ALA A 661 -1.72 -22.43 -13.34
N ASP A 662 -1.98 -22.11 -12.08
CA ASP A 662 -2.15 -23.08 -11.01
C ASP A 662 -3.55 -23.01 -10.39
N PHE A 663 -3.92 -24.03 -9.63
CA PHE A 663 -5.18 -24.13 -8.94
C PHE A 663 -4.95 -24.24 -7.44
N THR A 664 -5.81 -23.60 -6.64
CA THR A 664 -5.80 -23.68 -5.18
C THR A 664 -7.21 -23.58 -4.61
N GLY A 665 -7.30 -23.70 -3.28
CA GLY A 665 -8.56 -23.75 -2.59
C GLY A 665 -9.17 -25.16 -2.60
N ARG A 666 -10.29 -25.30 -1.92
CA ARG A 666 -11.02 -26.56 -1.91
C ARG A 666 -11.61 -26.82 -3.31
N THR A 667 -11.47 -28.03 -3.84
CA THR A 667 -11.89 -28.35 -5.22
C THR A 667 -13.39 -28.47 -5.39
N ASP A 668 -14.08 -29.04 -4.39
CA ASP A 668 -15.50 -29.34 -4.47
C ASP A 668 -16.24 -29.10 -3.14
N ILE A 669 -17.58 -28.97 -3.24
CA ILE A 669 -18.47 -28.91 -2.08
C ILE A 669 -18.74 -30.30 -1.52
N ASP A 670 -19.07 -30.41 -0.22
CA ASP A 670 -19.57 -31.64 0.37
C ASP A 670 -20.96 -32.01 -0.19
N GLU A 671 -21.36 -33.27 -0.08
CA GLU A 671 -22.65 -33.79 -0.62
C GLU A 671 -23.89 -33.03 -0.12
N GLN A 672 -23.81 -32.31 0.99
CA GLN A 672 -24.91 -31.47 1.50
C GLN A 672 -24.71 -30.00 1.07
N ILE A 673 -25.40 -29.61 0.00
CA ILE A 673 -25.49 -28.21 -0.42
C ILE A 673 -26.30 -27.43 0.60
N LYS A 674 -25.68 -26.50 1.32
CA LYS A 674 -26.38 -25.54 2.20
C LYS A 674 -26.23 -24.14 1.64
N GLU A 675 -27.31 -23.54 1.18
CA GLU A 675 -27.40 -22.10 0.97
C GLU A 675 -27.79 -21.42 2.29
N ASN A 676 -27.10 -20.37 2.67
CA ASN A 676 -27.48 -19.59 3.84
C ASN A 676 -28.52 -18.54 3.42
N GLU A 677 -29.79 -18.89 3.47
CA GLU A 677 -30.89 -18.01 3.08
C GLU A 677 -31.01 -16.74 3.95
N ASN A 678 -30.45 -16.77 5.17
CA ASN A 678 -30.61 -15.69 6.14
C ASN A 678 -29.41 -14.74 6.25
N LYS A 679 -28.24 -15.09 5.71
CA LYS A 679 -27.04 -14.22 5.73
C LYS A 679 -26.19 -14.46 4.48
N PRO A 680 -26.36 -13.69 3.42
CA PRO A 680 -25.52 -13.78 2.21
C PRO A 680 -24.06 -13.39 2.47
N TYR A 681 -23.74 -12.80 3.63
CA TYR A 681 -22.40 -12.34 3.99
C TYR A 681 -21.48 -13.52 4.32
N GLY A 682 -20.38 -13.62 3.59
CA GLY A 682 -19.37 -14.65 3.80
C GLY A 682 -18.27 -14.59 2.73
N GLY A 683 -17.17 -15.27 2.97
CA GLY A 683 -16.05 -15.31 2.06
C GLY A 683 -14.82 -15.96 2.66
N LEU A 684 -13.69 -15.81 1.98
CA LEU A 684 -12.41 -16.36 2.34
C LEU A 684 -11.39 -15.25 2.56
N ARG A 685 -10.52 -15.44 3.55
CA ARG A 685 -9.40 -14.56 3.87
C ARG A 685 -8.10 -15.22 3.44
N MET A 686 -7.18 -14.41 2.90
CA MET A 686 -5.91 -14.88 2.39
C MET A 686 -4.77 -13.89 2.66
N THR A 687 -3.55 -14.43 2.67
CA THR A 687 -2.31 -13.68 2.55
C THR A 687 -1.73 -13.93 1.15
N VAL A 688 -1.42 -12.87 0.44
CA VAL A 688 -0.83 -12.91 -0.91
C VAL A 688 0.64 -12.52 -0.81
N HIS A 689 1.51 -13.46 -1.14
CA HIS A 689 2.96 -13.27 -1.09
C HIS A 689 3.53 -12.69 -2.40
N TYR A 690 2.90 -13.04 -3.53
CA TYR A 690 3.28 -12.57 -4.86
C TYR A 690 2.03 -12.17 -5.64
N PRO A 691 2.02 -11.03 -6.36
CA PRO A 691 0.86 -10.59 -7.11
C PRO A 691 0.44 -11.63 -8.15
N PHE A 692 -0.86 -11.83 -8.30
CA PHE A 692 -1.42 -12.78 -9.26
C PHE A 692 -2.74 -12.29 -9.84
N ILE A 693 -3.20 -12.92 -10.92
CA ILE A 693 -4.55 -12.72 -11.45
C ILE A 693 -5.43 -13.88 -11.00
N LEU A 694 -6.46 -13.59 -10.20
CA LEU A 694 -7.52 -14.56 -9.92
C LEU A 694 -8.43 -14.65 -11.14
N LYS A 695 -8.16 -15.64 -12.00
CA LYS A 695 -8.86 -15.81 -13.28
C LYS A 695 -10.30 -16.21 -13.08
N SER A 696 -10.51 -17.22 -12.27
CA SER A 696 -11.84 -17.77 -12.04
C SER A 696 -11.94 -18.52 -10.73
N VAL A 697 -13.17 -18.66 -10.24
CA VAL A 697 -13.54 -19.51 -9.11
C VAL A 697 -14.73 -20.39 -9.47
N LYS A 698 -14.84 -21.55 -8.86
CA LYS A 698 -16.02 -22.41 -8.95
C LYS A 698 -16.96 -22.10 -7.82
N VAL A 699 -18.25 -21.99 -8.10
CA VAL A 699 -19.29 -21.74 -7.09
C VAL A 699 -20.46 -22.72 -7.28
N TYR A 700 -21.25 -22.87 -6.25
CA TYR A 700 -22.45 -23.70 -6.26
C TYR A 700 -23.67 -22.85 -5.90
N ALA A 701 -24.69 -22.84 -6.74
CA ALA A 701 -25.89 -22.03 -6.57
C ALA A 701 -27.18 -22.86 -6.75
N ALA A 702 -28.08 -22.85 -5.76
CA ALA A 702 -29.39 -23.47 -5.89
C ALA A 702 -30.35 -22.58 -6.69
N THR A 703 -30.09 -21.28 -6.81
CA THR A 703 -30.94 -20.31 -7.50
C THR A 703 -30.19 -19.54 -8.59
N LYS A 704 -30.89 -19.25 -9.70
CA LYS A 704 -30.39 -18.37 -10.78
C LYS A 704 -30.43 -16.90 -10.34
N GLY A 705 -29.56 -16.07 -10.94
CA GLY A 705 -29.59 -14.63 -10.73
C GLY A 705 -28.20 -14.03 -10.53
N VAL A 706 -28.18 -12.72 -10.28
CA VAL A 706 -26.93 -11.97 -10.13
C VAL A 706 -26.27 -12.30 -8.79
N ARG A 707 -24.95 -12.43 -8.83
CA ARG A 707 -24.06 -12.49 -7.67
C ARG A 707 -23.02 -11.38 -7.81
N LYS A 708 -22.91 -10.53 -6.78
CA LYS A 708 -21.85 -9.52 -6.70
C LYS A 708 -20.74 -10.06 -5.82
N ILE A 709 -19.56 -10.21 -6.42
CA ILE A 709 -18.36 -10.70 -5.75
C ILE A 709 -17.43 -9.53 -5.57
N GLU A 710 -16.93 -9.35 -4.35
CA GLU A 710 -16.09 -8.24 -3.95
C GLU A 710 -14.80 -8.75 -3.36
N MET A 711 -13.73 -8.00 -3.57
CA MET A 711 -12.42 -8.23 -2.97
C MET A 711 -11.98 -7.02 -2.19
N TYR A 712 -11.60 -7.23 -0.96
CA TYR A 712 -11.14 -6.19 -0.04
C TYR A 712 -9.72 -6.48 0.46
N GLN A 713 -8.99 -5.43 0.77
CA GLN A 713 -7.81 -5.48 1.63
C GLN A 713 -8.07 -4.62 2.86
N GLY A 714 -8.09 -5.25 4.05
CA GLY A 714 -8.63 -4.56 5.22
C GLY A 714 -10.07 -4.06 4.97
N ASN A 715 -10.32 -2.77 5.08
CA ASN A 715 -11.62 -2.15 4.76
C ASN A 715 -11.69 -1.53 3.36
N THR A 716 -10.61 -1.60 2.58
CA THR A 716 -10.56 -1.00 1.24
C THR A 716 -11.09 -1.99 0.20
N LEU A 717 -12.08 -1.57 -0.59
CA LEU A 717 -12.57 -2.34 -1.75
C LEU A 717 -11.53 -2.26 -2.88
N LEU A 718 -10.95 -3.41 -3.24
CA LEU A 718 -10.03 -3.51 -4.37
C LEU A 718 -10.77 -3.72 -5.68
N PHE A 719 -11.70 -4.70 -5.71
CA PHE A 719 -12.43 -5.09 -6.93
C PHE A 719 -13.85 -5.52 -6.60
N ALA A 720 -14.76 -5.26 -7.54
CA ALA A 720 -16.13 -5.77 -7.49
C ALA A 720 -16.59 -6.23 -8.89
N LYS A 721 -17.33 -7.33 -8.95
CA LYS A 721 -17.87 -7.85 -10.20
C LYS A 721 -19.25 -8.48 -9.99
N SER A 722 -20.23 -8.03 -10.75
CA SER A 722 -21.57 -8.64 -10.81
C SER A 722 -21.62 -9.66 -11.94
N ILE A 723 -22.00 -10.90 -11.62
CA ILE A 723 -22.06 -12.01 -12.58
C ILE A 723 -23.42 -12.69 -12.46
N THR A 724 -24.08 -12.92 -13.60
CA THR A 724 -25.36 -13.61 -13.66
C THR A 724 -25.17 -15.12 -13.78
N ILE A 725 -25.62 -15.86 -12.78
CA ILE A 725 -25.69 -17.32 -12.82
C ILE A 725 -26.97 -17.73 -13.54
N THR A 726 -26.83 -18.44 -14.65
CA THR A 726 -27.95 -18.85 -15.54
C THR A 726 -28.42 -20.29 -15.33
N LYS A 727 -27.62 -21.12 -14.64
CA LYS A 727 -27.97 -22.51 -14.29
C LYS A 727 -27.78 -22.75 -12.80
N THR A 728 -28.53 -23.67 -12.22
CA THR A 728 -28.32 -24.19 -10.86
C THR A 728 -27.22 -25.23 -10.83
N GLY A 729 -26.62 -25.47 -9.65
CA GLY A 729 -25.50 -26.38 -9.46
C GLY A 729 -24.15 -25.67 -9.56
N ASP A 730 -23.14 -26.40 -10.01
CA ASP A 730 -21.79 -25.86 -10.17
C ASP A 730 -21.69 -24.87 -11.35
N THR A 731 -20.94 -23.82 -11.14
CA THR A 731 -20.67 -22.81 -12.16
C THR A 731 -19.27 -22.21 -11.94
N ARG A 732 -18.47 -22.13 -12.98
CA ARG A 732 -17.19 -21.42 -12.94
C ARG A 732 -17.43 -19.95 -13.30
N LEU A 733 -17.07 -19.06 -12.41
CA LEU A 733 -17.18 -17.62 -12.56
C LEU A 733 -15.83 -17.02 -12.94
N THR A 734 -15.77 -16.34 -14.09
CA THR A 734 -14.57 -15.62 -14.52
C THR A 734 -14.51 -14.26 -13.82
N LEU A 735 -13.49 -14.03 -13.01
CA LEU A 735 -13.25 -12.80 -12.25
C LEU A 735 -12.24 -11.89 -12.97
N ASN A 736 -11.06 -12.38 -13.27
CA ASN A 736 -9.90 -11.64 -13.76
C ASN A 736 -9.49 -10.49 -12.81
N PHE A 737 -9.45 -10.76 -11.50
CA PHE A 737 -9.02 -9.78 -10.51
C PHE A 737 -7.50 -9.78 -10.40
N PRO A 738 -6.80 -8.65 -10.66
CA PRO A 738 -5.37 -8.51 -10.42
C PRO A 738 -5.13 -8.29 -8.92
N VAL A 739 -4.80 -9.37 -8.21
CA VAL A 739 -4.66 -9.36 -6.74
C VAL A 739 -3.26 -8.92 -6.34
N PRO A 740 -3.11 -7.81 -5.58
CA PRO A 740 -1.81 -7.34 -5.12
C PRO A 740 -1.26 -8.24 -4.00
N ALA A 741 0.05 -8.17 -3.75
CA ALA A 741 0.65 -8.76 -2.56
C ALA A 741 0.17 -8.01 -1.31
N GLY A 742 -0.13 -8.76 -0.23
CA GLY A 742 -0.60 -8.16 1.01
C GLY A 742 -1.22 -9.17 1.97
N LYS A 743 -1.48 -8.74 3.18
CA LYS A 743 -2.20 -9.51 4.21
C LYS A 743 -3.65 -9.04 4.31
N ASP A 744 -4.49 -9.87 4.93
CA ASP A 744 -5.93 -9.62 5.15
C ASP A 744 -6.69 -9.28 3.86
N ILE A 745 -6.34 -9.95 2.76
CA ILE A 745 -7.12 -9.85 1.53
C ILE A 745 -8.31 -10.80 1.65
N ARG A 746 -9.51 -10.30 1.33
CA ARG A 746 -10.76 -11.03 1.50
C ARG A 746 -11.54 -11.07 0.19
N LEU A 747 -11.93 -12.28 -0.25
CA LEU A 747 -12.86 -12.48 -1.35
C LEU A 747 -14.23 -12.80 -0.76
N ILE A 748 -15.22 -11.95 -0.98
CA ILE A 748 -16.53 -12.04 -0.33
C ILE A 748 -17.68 -12.03 -1.34
N LEU A 749 -18.80 -12.56 -0.93
CA LEU A 749 -20.11 -12.37 -1.57
C LEU A 749 -20.75 -11.13 -0.93
N ALA A 750 -21.12 -10.12 -1.73
CA ALA A 750 -21.73 -8.90 -1.22
C ALA A 750 -23.04 -9.16 -0.45
N GLU A 751 -23.36 -8.34 0.55
CA GLU A 751 -24.51 -8.51 1.45
C GLU A 751 -25.85 -8.54 0.72
N ASP A 752 -25.97 -7.76 -0.37
CA ASP A 752 -27.17 -7.65 -1.20
C ASP A 752 -27.28 -8.75 -2.28
N ALA A 753 -26.26 -9.62 -2.39
CA ALA A 753 -26.24 -10.66 -3.40
C ALA A 753 -27.09 -11.88 -2.98
N LYS A 754 -27.64 -12.58 -3.97
CA LYS A 754 -28.28 -13.89 -3.74
C LYS A 754 -27.26 -14.88 -3.17
N PRO A 755 -27.65 -15.79 -2.26
CA PRO A 755 -26.75 -16.71 -1.59
C PRO A 755 -26.02 -17.67 -2.54
N LEU A 756 -24.89 -18.20 -2.09
CA LEU A 756 -24.12 -19.30 -2.67
C LEU A 756 -23.98 -20.41 -1.62
N ALA A 757 -23.78 -21.62 -2.07
CA ALA A 757 -23.60 -22.76 -1.19
C ALA A 757 -22.20 -22.79 -0.57
N TYR A 758 -22.09 -23.30 0.65
CA TYR A 758 -20.84 -23.42 1.43
C TYR A 758 -20.73 -24.81 2.10
N SER A 759 -19.53 -25.25 2.40
CA SER A 759 -19.25 -26.49 3.11
C SER A 759 -19.10 -26.26 4.61
N LEU A 760 -19.70 -27.15 5.43
CA LEU A 760 -19.49 -27.21 6.88
C LEU A 760 -18.60 -28.42 7.21
N GLY A 761 -17.46 -28.15 7.86
CA GLY A 761 -16.52 -29.21 8.30
C GLY A 761 -15.49 -29.62 7.25
N GLN A 762 -14.46 -30.36 7.70
CA GLN A 762 -13.35 -30.88 6.91
C GLN A 762 -12.52 -29.89 6.07
N SER A 763 -12.66 -28.58 6.27
CA SER A 763 -11.77 -27.59 5.62
C SER A 763 -10.36 -27.68 6.23
N LYS A 764 -9.36 -27.89 5.39
CA LYS A 764 -7.95 -28.03 5.79
C LYS A 764 -7.18 -26.76 5.43
N PHE A 765 -7.53 -25.66 6.04
CA PHE A 765 -6.74 -24.43 5.91
C PHE A 765 -5.33 -24.59 6.49
N PRO A 766 -4.30 -23.93 5.91
CA PRO A 766 -4.38 -23.09 4.70
C PRO A 766 -4.36 -23.90 3.38
N TYR A 767 -5.00 -23.37 2.32
CA TYR A 767 -4.82 -23.86 0.95
C TYR A 767 -3.80 -22.93 0.28
N VAL A 768 -2.73 -23.51 -0.28
CA VAL A 768 -1.53 -22.76 -0.65
C VAL A 768 -1.13 -22.99 -2.10
N ILE A 769 -0.73 -21.93 -2.80
CA ILE A 769 0.26 -21.99 -3.89
C ILE A 769 1.54 -21.40 -3.30
N ASP A 770 2.60 -22.21 -3.21
CA ASP A 770 3.85 -21.84 -2.55
C ASP A 770 4.37 -20.49 -3.06
N ASN A 771 4.68 -19.58 -2.14
CA ASN A 771 5.16 -18.22 -2.39
C ASN A 771 4.21 -17.30 -3.18
N VAL A 772 2.99 -17.73 -3.50
CA VAL A 772 1.99 -16.92 -4.21
C VAL A 772 0.86 -16.51 -3.28
N VAL A 773 0.10 -17.49 -2.79
CA VAL A 773 -1.08 -17.22 -1.96
C VAL A 773 -1.30 -18.30 -0.92
N SER A 774 -1.74 -17.89 0.26
CA SER A 774 -2.23 -18.75 1.34
C SER A 774 -3.66 -18.36 1.69
N ILE A 775 -4.64 -19.22 1.39
CA ILE A 775 -6.03 -19.04 1.83
C ILE A 775 -6.11 -19.56 3.26
N GLU A 776 -6.25 -18.68 4.24
CA GLU A 776 -6.03 -18.95 5.66
C GLU A 776 -7.29 -19.35 6.41
N GLY A 777 -8.47 -19.01 5.90
CA GLY A 777 -9.74 -19.28 6.57
C GLY A 777 -10.91 -18.55 5.96
N ASN A 778 -12.07 -18.70 6.61
CA ASN A 778 -13.24 -17.90 6.27
C ASN A 778 -13.32 -16.62 7.10
N ILE A 779 -14.12 -15.64 6.67
CA ILE A 779 -14.34 -14.38 7.38
C ILE A 779 -15.43 -14.48 8.46
N VAL A 780 -16.25 -15.52 8.43
CA VAL A 780 -17.28 -15.79 9.43
C VAL A 780 -16.65 -16.70 10.46
N LYS A 781 -16.44 -16.30 11.68
CA LYS A 781 -15.79 -17.06 12.78
C LYS A 781 -16.39 -18.47 13.05
N ALA A 782 -17.08 -19.08 12.07
CA ALA A 782 -17.56 -20.44 12.09
C ALA A 782 -16.40 -21.40 11.84
N GLN A 783 -15.97 -22.13 12.88
CA GLN A 783 -14.89 -23.10 12.77
C GLN A 783 -15.18 -24.09 11.62
N ASN A 784 -14.16 -24.28 10.74
CA ASN A 784 -14.13 -25.25 9.65
C ASN A 784 -15.12 -25.07 8.49
N ALA A 785 -15.75 -23.92 8.30
CA ALA A 785 -16.55 -23.64 7.11
C ALA A 785 -15.68 -23.18 5.94
N TYR A 786 -15.97 -23.68 4.72
CA TYR A 786 -15.40 -23.18 3.47
C TYR A 786 -16.48 -22.42 2.69
N CYS A 787 -16.30 -21.11 2.51
CA CYS A 787 -17.33 -20.22 2.02
C CYS A 787 -17.18 -19.93 0.53
N TYR A 788 -18.09 -20.45 -0.28
CA TYR A 788 -18.53 -20.05 -1.62
C TYR A 788 -17.55 -20.28 -2.78
N PHE A 789 -16.23 -20.01 -2.61
CA PHE A 789 -15.31 -19.87 -3.74
C PHE A 789 -14.35 -21.06 -3.80
N TYR A 790 -14.71 -22.05 -4.58
CA TYR A 790 -13.95 -23.31 -4.75
C TYR A 790 -13.04 -23.24 -5.96
N ASP A 791 -12.04 -24.12 -6.01
CA ASP A 791 -11.21 -24.42 -7.18
C ASP A 791 -10.75 -23.15 -7.92
N TRP A 792 -9.94 -22.33 -7.23
CA TRP A 792 -9.42 -21.08 -7.75
C TRP A 792 -8.41 -21.31 -8.84
N GLN A 793 -8.62 -20.70 -10.00
CA GLN A 793 -7.63 -20.63 -11.07
C GLN A 793 -6.83 -19.34 -10.93
N VAL A 794 -5.51 -19.48 -10.76
CA VAL A 794 -4.58 -18.40 -10.45
C VAL A 794 -3.52 -18.33 -11.54
N GLU A 795 -3.31 -17.15 -12.13
CA GLU A 795 -2.21 -16.89 -13.05
C GLU A 795 -1.20 -15.93 -12.41
N TYR A 796 0.09 -16.26 -12.46
CA TYR A 796 1.17 -15.41 -11.94
C TYR A 796 2.44 -15.55 -12.78
N ASN A 797 3.24 -14.49 -12.80
CA ASN A 797 4.52 -14.46 -13.49
C ASN A 797 5.57 -15.31 -12.78
N ASP A 798 6.54 -15.81 -13.52
CA ASP A 798 7.73 -16.46 -12.94
C ASP A 798 8.43 -15.48 -11.98
N PHE A 799 8.74 -15.96 -10.80
CA PHE A 799 9.45 -15.20 -9.77
C PHE A 799 10.86 -14.77 -10.19
N CYS A 800 11.47 -15.52 -11.12
CA CYS A 800 12.80 -15.25 -11.63
C CYS A 800 12.83 -14.11 -12.67
N GLY A 801 11.69 -13.47 -12.87
CA GLY A 801 11.55 -12.36 -13.79
C GLY A 801 11.68 -12.77 -15.26
N ARG A 802 12.06 -11.82 -16.10
CA ARG A 802 12.23 -12.07 -17.54
C ARG A 802 13.61 -12.60 -17.85
N ILE A 803 13.70 -13.42 -18.88
CA ILE A 803 14.94 -13.99 -19.38
C ILE A 803 15.27 -13.34 -20.71
N PRO A 804 16.38 -12.61 -20.83
CA PRO A 804 16.80 -12.02 -22.09
C PRO A 804 17.33 -13.09 -23.04
N VAL A 805 16.95 -12.97 -24.31
CA VAL A 805 17.37 -13.82 -25.41
C VAL A 805 17.92 -12.93 -26.51
N GLU A 806 19.20 -13.05 -26.78
CA GLU A 806 19.80 -12.34 -27.90
C GLU A 806 19.58 -13.13 -29.20
N ILE A 807 19.03 -12.46 -30.20
CA ILE A 807 18.88 -12.99 -31.55
C ILE A 807 19.90 -12.27 -32.42
N PRO A 808 21.00 -12.93 -32.77
CA PRO A 808 21.97 -12.34 -33.68
C PRO A 808 21.46 -12.38 -35.13
N PHE A 809 21.54 -11.28 -35.84
CA PHE A 809 21.15 -11.16 -37.24
C PHE A 809 22.38 -10.89 -38.13
N VAL A 810 22.42 -11.56 -39.28
CA VAL A 810 23.47 -11.42 -40.29
C VAL A 810 22.83 -10.97 -41.60
N HIS A 811 23.41 -10.01 -42.27
CA HIS A 811 22.98 -9.58 -43.60
C HIS A 811 23.18 -10.71 -44.60
N SER A 812 22.08 -11.19 -45.19
CA SER A 812 22.08 -12.24 -46.23
C SER A 812 20.92 -12.04 -47.20
N THR A 813 21.04 -12.59 -48.41
CA THR A 813 19.98 -12.62 -49.38
C THR A 813 19.15 -13.90 -49.32
N LEU A 814 19.35 -14.73 -48.31
CA LEU A 814 18.58 -15.94 -48.03
C LEU A 814 17.15 -15.59 -47.66
N GLN A 815 16.20 -16.27 -48.29
CA GLN A 815 14.78 -16.10 -47.94
C GLN A 815 14.08 -17.46 -48.02
N ALA A 816 13.43 -17.85 -46.92
CA ALA A 816 12.55 -19.03 -46.92
C ALA A 816 11.22 -18.69 -47.60
N GLY A 817 10.69 -19.61 -48.31
CA GLY A 817 9.37 -19.49 -48.90
C GLY A 817 8.85 -20.85 -49.38
N PHE A 818 7.57 -21.08 -49.24
CA PHE A 818 6.94 -22.24 -49.85
C PHE A 818 5.47 -21.97 -50.15
N VAL A 819 4.92 -22.72 -51.08
CA VAL A 819 3.51 -22.69 -51.43
C VAL A 819 2.89 -24.07 -51.22
N VAL A 820 1.61 -24.03 -50.84
CA VAL A 820 0.72 -25.21 -50.84
C VAL A 820 -0.41 -24.92 -51.81
N GLN A 821 -0.89 -25.94 -52.47
CA GLN A 821 -1.88 -25.81 -53.51
C GLN A 821 -3.21 -25.26 -52.94
N ASP A 822 -3.54 -25.61 -51.71
CA ASP A 822 -4.68 -25.10 -50.93
C ASP A 822 -4.29 -25.08 -49.44
N THR A 823 -4.94 -24.29 -48.65
CA THR A 823 -4.78 -24.28 -47.19
C THR A 823 -5.84 -25.10 -46.44
N ASN A 824 -6.86 -25.54 -47.17
CA ASN A 824 -7.96 -26.38 -46.69
C ASN A 824 -8.00 -27.69 -47.50
N TYR A 825 -7.65 -28.81 -46.90
CA TYR A 825 -7.67 -30.13 -47.50
C TYR A 825 -8.79 -30.95 -46.88
N ILE A 826 -9.51 -31.73 -47.73
CA ILE A 826 -10.51 -32.71 -47.27
C ILE A 826 -9.85 -34.05 -47.15
N GLN A 827 -9.95 -34.70 -46.01
CA GLN A 827 -9.49 -36.07 -45.80
C GLN A 827 -10.29 -37.02 -46.67
N LYS A 828 -9.62 -37.81 -47.51
CA LYS A 828 -10.25 -38.85 -48.33
C LYS A 828 -9.66 -40.21 -47.94
N GLY A 829 -10.44 -41.04 -47.29
CA GLY A 829 -9.97 -42.36 -46.88
C GLY A 829 -8.97 -42.32 -45.70
N ILE A 830 -7.73 -42.76 -45.91
CA ILE A 830 -6.71 -42.95 -44.86
C ILE A 830 -5.90 -41.66 -44.59
N GLY A 831 -6.32 -40.50 -45.01
CA GLY A 831 -5.66 -39.22 -44.72
C GLY A 831 -5.67 -38.25 -45.91
N ALA A 832 -5.14 -37.03 -45.65
CA ALA A 832 -4.95 -36.02 -46.68
C ALA A 832 -3.47 -35.87 -47.04
N ASN A 833 -3.12 -36.10 -48.31
CA ASN A 833 -1.77 -35.86 -48.83
C ASN A 833 -1.65 -34.40 -49.27
N VAL A 834 -0.79 -33.63 -48.63
CA VAL A 834 -0.51 -32.23 -48.92
C VAL A 834 0.88 -32.12 -49.58
N VAL A 835 0.92 -31.49 -50.75
CA VAL A 835 2.17 -31.22 -51.49
C VAL A 835 2.66 -29.82 -51.09
N PHE A 836 3.92 -29.77 -50.63
CA PHE A 836 4.61 -28.52 -50.32
C PHE A 836 5.63 -28.26 -51.43
N THR A 837 5.61 -27.06 -52.00
CA THR A 837 6.53 -26.65 -53.04
C THR A 837 7.44 -25.55 -52.50
N ASP A 838 8.74 -25.79 -52.42
CA ASP A 838 9.74 -24.81 -52.00
C ASP A 838 9.85 -23.65 -53.01
N THR A 839 9.82 -22.44 -52.52
CA THR A 839 10.02 -21.20 -53.30
C THR A 839 11.12 -20.33 -52.69
N SER A 840 11.97 -20.90 -51.84
CA SER A 840 13.04 -20.21 -51.16
C SER A 840 14.09 -19.64 -52.12
N ILE A 841 14.66 -18.49 -51.76
CA ILE A 841 15.70 -17.80 -52.51
C ILE A 841 17.08 -18.07 -51.87
N ASN A 842 18.09 -18.42 -52.67
CA ASN A 842 19.46 -18.67 -52.25
C ASN A 842 19.65 -19.74 -51.15
N ALA A 843 18.71 -20.67 -51.02
CA ALA A 843 18.73 -21.74 -50.05
C ALA A 843 19.57 -22.94 -50.55
N GLN A 844 20.51 -23.44 -49.75
CA GLN A 844 21.31 -24.64 -50.00
C GLN A 844 20.76 -25.85 -49.24
N ASN A 845 20.44 -25.67 -47.96
CA ASN A 845 19.89 -26.71 -47.11
C ASN A 845 18.43 -26.42 -46.74
N ARG A 846 17.65 -27.46 -46.52
CA ARG A 846 16.22 -27.40 -46.17
C ARG A 846 15.92 -28.39 -45.06
N SER A 847 15.07 -27.94 -44.13
CA SER A 847 14.49 -28.78 -43.08
C SER A 847 13.03 -28.48 -42.93
N TRP A 848 12.18 -29.41 -43.22
CA TRP A 848 10.75 -29.32 -43.01
C TRP A 848 10.38 -29.99 -41.68
N SER A 849 9.49 -29.41 -40.96
CA SER A 849 8.85 -29.99 -39.78
C SER A 849 7.36 -29.67 -39.74
N PHE A 850 6.58 -30.63 -39.27
CA PHE A 850 5.12 -30.55 -39.24
C PHE A 850 4.63 -30.88 -37.84
N SER A 851 3.56 -30.21 -37.40
CA SER A 851 3.02 -30.39 -36.04
C SER A 851 2.44 -31.79 -35.77
N ASN A 852 2.33 -32.67 -36.77
CA ASN A 852 2.04 -34.09 -36.60
C ASN A 852 3.28 -34.95 -36.30
N GLY A 853 4.46 -34.34 -36.13
CA GLY A 853 5.73 -35.01 -35.83
C GLY A 853 6.54 -35.46 -37.04
N GLN A 854 6.02 -35.31 -38.28
CA GLN A 854 6.75 -35.67 -39.50
C GLN A 854 7.79 -34.60 -39.83
N THR A 855 8.88 -35.02 -40.50
CA THR A 855 9.96 -34.15 -40.98
C THR A 855 10.40 -34.57 -42.37
N SER A 856 10.98 -33.65 -43.17
CA SER A 856 11.57 -33.94 -44.48
C SER A 856 12.73 -32.97 -44.77
N THR A 857 13.64 -33.42 -45.65
CA THR A 857 14.70 -32.60 -46.27
C THR A 857 14.56 -32.49 -47.77
N GLU A 858 13.51 -33.04 -48.33
CA GLU A 858 13.21 -32.99 -49.76
C GLU A 858 12.86 -31.55 -50.21
N LEU A 859 13.11 -31.27 -51.50
CA LEU A 859 12.79 -29.97 -52.08
C LEU A 859 11.27 -29.69 -52.00
N ASN A 860 10.49 -30.68 -52.37
CA ASN A 860 9.03 -30.59 -52.45
C ASN A 860 8.37 -31.80 -51.78
N PRO A 861 8.31 -31.87 -50.47
CA PRO A 861 7.77 -33.02 -49.77
C PRO A 861 6.25 -33.16 -49.92
N VAL A 862 5.80 -34.41 -49.86
CA VAL A 862 4.38 -34.78 -49.77
C VAL A 862 4.14 -35.36 -48.40
N ILE A 863 3.29 -34.69 -47.60
CA ILE A 863 3.04 -35.09 -46.22
C ILE A 863 1.59 -35.55 -46.07
N ASN A 864 1.42 -36.69 -45.42
CA ASN A 864 0.12 -37.25 -45.11
C ASN A 864 -0.33 -36.79 -43.72
N PHE A 865 -1.58 -36.32 -43.60
CA PHE A 865 -2.22 -35.92 -42.31
C PHE A 865 -3.42 -36.86 -42.10
N ASP A 866 -3.29 -37.75 -41.13
CA ASP A 866 -4.24 -38.86 -40.90
C ASP A 866 -5.51 -38.44 -40.16
N VAL A 867 -5.50 -37.31 -39.47
CA VAL A 867 -6.60 -36.83 -38.62
C VAL A 867 -7.03 -35.44 -39.05
N PRO A 868 -8.35 -35.13 -39.08
CA PRO A 868 -8.80 -33.74 -39.26
C PRO A 868 -8.31 -32.82 -38.14
N GLY A 869 -7.91 -31.61 -38.50
CA GLY A 869 -7.38 -30.63 -37.51
C GLY A 869 -6.63 -29.49 -38.15
N GLU A 870 -6.15 -28.60 -37.34
CA GLU A 870 -5.23 -27.51 -37.72
C GLU A 870 -3.80 -28.01 -37.54
N TYR A 871 -2.99 -27.88 -38.57
CA TYR A 871 -1.59 -28.26 -38.58
C TYR A 871 -0.69 -27.09 -38.96
N ILE A 872 0.51 -27.10 -38.43
CA ILE A 872 1.56 -26.14 -38.77
C ILE A 872 2.60 -26.84 -39.64
N ALA A 873 2.89 -26.26 -40.80
CA ALA A 873 4.00 -26.60 -41.63
C ALA A 873 5.10 -25.55 -41.53
N LYS A 874 6.31 -25.97 -41.29
CA LYS A 874 7.49 -25.12 -41.11
C LYS A 874 8.60 -25.57 -42.04
N LEU A 875 9.13 -24.61 -42.84
CA LEU A 875 10.33 -24.75 -43.62
C LEU A 875 11.43 -23.88 -43.02
N THR A 876 12.55 -24.47 -42.65
CA THR A 876 13.79 -23.77 -42.30
C THR A 876 14.84 -24.01 -43.38
N VAL A 877 15.42 -22.93 -43.89
CA VAL A 877 16.47 -22.98 -44.92
C VAL A 877 17.75 -22.33 -44.40
N SER A 878 18.90 -22.77 -44.91
CA SER A 878 20.20 -22.20 -44.64
C SER A 878 21.08 -22.16 -45.87
N ASN A 879 22.11 -21.32 -45.86
CA ASN A 879 23.14 -21.22 -46.88
C ASN A 879 24.54 -21.19 -46.24
N THR A 880 25.56 -20.84 -47.02
CA THR A 880 26.97 -20.71 -46.56
C THR A 880 27.21 -19.45 -45.70
N ASP A 881 26.26 -18.51 -45.60
CA ASP A 881 26.47 -17.23 -44.91
C ASP A 881 26.24 -17.37 -43.40
N THR A 882 26.16 -18.61 -42.88
CA THR A 882 26.03 -18.90 -41.44
C THR A 882 24.74 -18.39 -40.80
N CYS A 883 23.73 -18.07 -41.58
CA CYS A 883 22.41 -17.72 -41.10
C CYS A 883 21.32 -18.63 -41.65
N PHE A 884 20.12 -18.59 -41.06
CA PHE A 884 18.93 -19.31 -41.48
C PHE A 884 17.74 -18.40 -41.61
N ASP A 885 16.74 -18.83 -42.39
CA ASP A 885 15.43 -18.23 -42.47
C ASP A 885 14.35 -19.29 -42.35
N THR A 886 13.16 -18.88 -41.87
CA THR A 886 12.05 -19.81 -41.60
C THR A 886 10.74 -19.24 -42.09
N GLU A 887 9.97 -20.04 -42.84
CA GLU A 887 8.59 -19.76 -43.24
C GLU A 887 7.65 -20.77 -42.57
N ILE A 888 6.51 -20.26 -42.04
CA ILE A 888 5.51 -21.06 -41.32
C ILE A 888 4.12 -20.79 -41.91
N LYS A 889 3.37 -21.86 -42.20
CA LYS A 889 1.99 -21.79 -42.66
C LYS A 889 1.07 -22.75 -41.92
N LYS A 890 -0.16 -22.34 -41.69
CA LYS A 890 -1.23 -23.15 -41.13
C LYS A 890 -1.95 -23.87 -42.23
N ILE A 891 -2.30 -25.13 -42.00
CA ILE A 891 -3.04 -26.00 -42.92
C ILE A 891 -4.20 -26.59 -42.14
N HIS A 892 -5.39 -26.58 -42.74
CA HIS A 892 -6.59 -27.15 -42.17
C HIS A 892 -6.97 -28.44 -42.89
N ILE A 893 -6.99 -29.56 -42.18
CA ILE A 893 -7.52 -30.83 -42.67
C ILE A 893 -8.95 -30.97 -42.19
N LEU A 894 -9.89 -30.93 -43.11
CA LEU A 894 -11.31 -31.04 -42.86
C LEU A 894 -11.76 -32.51 -42.87
N PRO A 895 -12.74 -32.90 -42.00
CA PRO A 895 -13.27 -34.27 -42.03
C PRO A 895 -13.99 -34.56 -43.35
N ASP A 896 -13.93 -35.80 -43.81
CA ASP A 896 -14.71 -36.25 -44.95
C ASP A 896 -16.19 -36.35 -44.56
N THR A 897 -16.97 -35.32 -44.94
CA THR A 897 -18.43 -35.28 -44.71
C THR A 897 -19.25 -35.80 -45.85
N THR A 898 -18.85 -36.94 -46.46
CA THR A 898 -19.63 -37.57 -47.53
C THR A 898 -20.85 -38.32 -46.98
N THR A 899 -21.73 -37.67 -46.25
CA THR A 899 -23.14 -38.08 -46.03
C THR A 899 -24.04 -36.89 -45.71
N ALA A 900 -24.12 -35.92 -46.63
CA ALA A 900 -25.30 -35.05 -46.79
C ALA A 900 -25.07 -34.15 -47.99
N THR A 901 -25.80 -34.43 -49.06
CA THR A 901 -25.90 -33.60 -50.27
C THR A 901 -26.53 -32.27 -49.93
N THR A 902 -25.69 -31.20 -49.84
CA THR A 902 -26.08 -29.85 -50.23
C THR A 902 -24.90 -29.23 -50.96
N HIS A 903 -25.12 -28.99 -52.25
CA HIS A 903 -24.15 -28.33 -53.11
C HIS A 903 -23.93 -26.91 -52.59
N PHE A 904 -22.75 -26.61 -52.08
CA PHE A 904 -22.27 -25.24 -51.96
C PHE A 904 -21.67 -24.81 -53.30
N ASN A 905 -22.35 -23.94 -53.97
CA ASN A 905 -21.84 -23.35 -55.21
C ASN A 905 -20.92 -22.17 -54.87
N LEU A 906 -19.60 -22.37 -54.99
CA LEU A 906 -18.54 -21.41 -54.59
C LEU A 906 -18.43 -20.19 -55.54
N ASN A 907 -19.36 -19.96 -56.46
CA ASN A 907 -19.19 -18.94 -57.52
C ASN A 907 -19.72 -17.54 -57.18
N ASN A 908 -20.48 -17.32 -56.11
CA ASN A 908 -20.98 -15.98 -55.75
C ASN A 908 -20.61 -15.66 -54.30
N THR A 909 -19.49 -14.97 -54.11
CA THR A 909 -19.03 -14.55 -52.76
C THR A 909 -19.41 -13.09 -52.56
N PHE A 910 -20.33 -12.82 -51.65
CA PHE A 910 -20.57 -11.48 -51.16
C PHE A 910 -19.32 -10.94 -50.45
N ILE A 911 -19.01 -9.68 -50.63
CA ILE A 911 -18.01 -8.94 -49.89
C ILE A 911 -18.66 -7.82 -49.11
N LEU A 912 -18.12 -7.53 -47.92
CA LEU A 912 -18.60 -6.52 -47.00
C LEU A 912 -17.44 -5.60 -46.62
N TYR A 913 -17.58 -4.29 -46.86
CA TYR A 913 -16.52 -3.32 -46.57
C TYR A 913 -17.07 -1.92 -46.32
N PRO A 914 -16.34 -1.06 -45.59
CA PRO A 914 -15.21 -1.41 -44.78
C PRO A 914 -15.56 -2.34 -43.63
N ASN A 915 -14.60 -3.12 -43.14
CA ASN A 915 -14.74 -3.94 -41.95
C ASN A 915 -13.36 -4.05 -41.28
N PRO A 916 -13.09 -3.36 -40.16
CA PRO A 916 -14.08 -2.65 -39.28
C PRO A 916 -14.77 -1.42 -39.90
N ASN A 917 -15.90 -1.04 -39.29
CA ASN A 917 -16.69 0.13 -39.68
C ASN A 917 -17.47 0.74 -38.49
N THR A 918 -18.06 1.93 -38.69
CA THR A 918 -18.85 2.66 -37.68
C THR A 918 -20.36 2.40 -37.77
N GLY A 919 -20.80 1.22 -38.19
CA GLY A 919 -22.20 0.88 -38.43
C GLY A 919 -22.65 1.13 -39.88
N HIS A 920 -21.77 1.66 -40.74
CA HIS A 920 -22.03 1.91 -42.13
C HIS A 920 -21.09 1.08 -43.00
N PHE A 921 -21.64 0.23 -43.87
CA PHE A 921 -20.86 -0.64 -44.77
C PHE A 921 -21.63 -0.98 -46.06
N VAL A 922 -20.91 -1.49 -47.02
CA VAL A 922 -21.41 -1.88 -48.32
C VAL A 922 -21.33 -3.38 -48.47
N ILE A 923 -22.35 -3.96 -49.07
CA ILE A 923 -22.36 -5.35 -49.51
C ILE A 923 -22.38 -5.36 -51.02
N GLU A 924 -21.50 -6.15 -51.64
CA GLU A 924 -21.52 -6.40 -53.11
C GLU A 924 -21.14 -7.84 -53.39
N ILE A 925 -21.41 -8.31 -54.62
CA ILE A 925 -20.95 -9.63 -55.11
C ILE A 925 -19.59 -9.44 -55.80
N LYS A 926 -18.61 -10.25 -55.42
CA LYS A 926 -17.21 -10.16 -55.85
C LYS A 926 -17.00 -10.13 -57.37
N ASN A 927 -17.88 -10.71 -58.15
CA ASN A 927 -17.85 -10.68 -59.60
C ASN A 927 -18.57 -9.47 -60.25
N GLY A 928 -19.08 -8.53 -59.45
CA GLY A 928 -19.78 -7.35 -59.91
C GLY A 928 -21.22 -7.59 -60.39
N SER A 929 -21.80 -8.76 -60.11
CA SER A 929 -23.19 -9.08 -60.39
C SER A 929 -24.14 -8.28 -59.48
N LEU A 930 -25.42 -8.20 -59.92
CA LEU A 930 -26.46 -7.54 -59.14
C LEU A 930 -26.85 -8.42 -57.94
N ILE A 931 -26.95 -7.81 -56.76
CA ILE A 931 -27.60 -8.43 -55.59
C ILE A 931 -29.10 -8.52 -55.89
N SER A 932 -29.67 -9.70 -55.75
CA SER A 932 -31.07 -9.94 -56.12
C SER A 932 -32.04 -9.30 -55.13
N MET A 933 -33.18 -8.87 -55.65
CA MET A 933 -34.30 -8.43 -54.82
C MET A 933 -34.73 -9.53 -53.88
N GLY A 934 -34.95 -9.19 -52.59
CA GLY A 934 -35.31 -10.16 -51.55
C GLY A 934 -34.13 -10.72 -50.78
N THR A 935 -32.87 -10.39 -51.14
CA THR A 935 -31.69 -10.74 -50.34
C THR A 935 -31.85 -10.15 -48.92
N GLU A 936 -31.63 -10.98 -47.92
CA GLU A 936 -31.78 -10.65 -46.50
C GLU A 936 -30.43 -10.59 -45.81
N LEU A 937 -30.19 -9.48 -45.09
CA LEU A 937 -29.07 -9.35 -44.14
C LEU A 937 -29.58 -9.45 -42.71
N LYS A 938 -29.04 -10.40 -41.97
CA LYS A 938 -29.22 -10.49 -40.53
C LYS A 938 -27.87 -10.34 -39.80
N ILE A 939 -27.81 -9.55 -38.73
CA ILE A 939 -26.61 -9.38 -37.90
C ILE A 939 -26.92 -9.94 -36.51
N PHE A 940 -26.02 -10.81 -36.05
CA PHE A 940 -26.13 -11.50 -34.75
C PHE A 940 -25.00 -11.05 -33.82
N SER A 941 -25.31 -10.89 -32.53
CA SER A 941 -24.29 -10.73 -31.51
C SER A 941 -23.42 -11.98 -31.38
N ALA A 942 -22.29 -11.88 -30.67
CA ALA A 942 -21.42 -13.03 -30.36
C ALA A 942 -22.15 -14.17 -29.63
N THR A 943 -23.29 -13.88 -28.98
CA THR A 943 -24.13 -14.87 -28.29
C THR A 943 -25.25 -15.44 -29.17
N GLY A 944 -25.31 -15.12 -30.47
CA GLY A 944 -26.29 -15.62 -31.42
C GLY A 944 -27.64 -14.87 -31.38
N ARG A 945 -27.78 -13.76 -30.68
CA ARG A 945 -29.01 -12.94 -30.68
C ARG A 945 -29.04 -12.07 -31.93
N GLU A 946 -30.19 -12.07 -32.66
CA GLU A 946 -30.41 -11.19 -33.80
C GLU A 946 -30.47 -9.74 -33.32
N MET A 947 -29.64 -8.88 -33.89
CA MET A 947 -29.47 -7.49 -33.53
C MET A 947 -29.95 -6.53 -34.63
N PHE A 948 -29.94 -7.00 -35.87
CA PHE A 948 -30.33 -6.22 -37.04
C PHE A 948 -30.85 -7.14 -38.14
N ASN A 949 -31.87 -6.70 -38.87
CA ASN A 949 -32.43 -7.42 -40.01
C ASN A 949 -32.91 -6.40 -41.06
N GLN A 950 -32.49 -6.60 -42.29
CA GLN A 950 -32.91 -5.76 -43.42
C GLN A 950 -32.96 -6.61 -44.71
N LYS A 951 -33.96 -6.34 -45.57
CA LYS A 951 -34.07 -6.93 -46.92
C LYS A 951 -33.90 -5.86 -47.98
N ILE A 952 -33.32 -6.25 -49.12
CA ILE A 952 -33.21 -5.38 -50.28
C ILE A 952 -34.50 -5.44 -51.08
N ASN A 953 -35.00 -4.26 -51.44
CA ASN A 953 -36.27 -4.11 -52.16
C ASN A 953 -36.12 -3.99 -53.65
N SER A 954 -34.92 -3.84 -54.19
CA SER A 954 -34.58 -3.74 -55.60
C SER A 954 -33.24 -4.42 -55.82
N SER A 955 -32.97 -4.91 -57.07
CA SER A 955 -31.67 -5.50 -57.41
C SER A 955 -30.65 -4.39 -57.63
N GLU A 956 -29.54 -4.41 -56.88
CA GLU A 956 -28.52 -3.39 -56.88
C GLU A 956 -27.11 -3.98 -57.03
N LYS A 957 -26.15 -3.22 -57.57
CA LYS A 957 -24.75 -3.64 -57.63
C LYS A 957 -24.07 -3.58 -56.25
N GLN A 958 -24.49 -2.60 -55.45
CA GLN A 958 -23.95 -2.34 -54.12
C GLN A 958 -25.11 -2.04 -53.19
N TRP A 959 -25.17 -2.73 -52.06
CA TRP A 959 -26.17 -2.52 -51.04
C TRP A 959 -25.55 -1.74 -49.89
N PHE A 960 -25.92 -0.49 -49.72
CA PHE A 960 -25.49 0.36 -48.61
C PHE A 960 -26.31 0.07 -47.36
N VAL A 961 -25.66 -0.39 -46.33
CA VAL A 961 -26.29 -0.77 -45.04
C VAL A 961 -25.96 0.28 -43.98
N LYS A 962 -27.01 0.71 -43.27
CA LYS A 962 -26.91 1.59 -42.10
C LYS A 962 -27.41 0.85 -40.88
N ALA A 963 -26.48 0.46 -40.00
CA ALA A 963 -26.74 -0.30 -38.78
C ALA A 963 -26.35 0.55 -37.53
N ASP A 964 -26.75 1.81 -37.51
CA ASP A 964 -26.38 2.85 -36.52
C ASP A 964 -26.73 2.50 -35.06
N LYS A 965 -27.58 1.50 -34.84
CA LYS A 965 -28.03 1.07 -33.52
C LYS A 965 -27.15 -0.01 -32.91
N LEU A 966 -26.16 -0.51 -33.66
CA LEU A 966 -25.24 -1.49 -33.14
C LEU A 966 -24.13 -0.81 -32.31
N ALA A 967 -23.95 -1.25 -31.09
CA ALA A 967 -22.85 -0.79 -30.26
C ALA A 967 -21.48 -1.28 -30.79
N PRO A 968 -20.36 -0.63 -30.49
CA PRO A 968 -19.04 -1.15 -30.81
C PRO A 968 -18.84 -2.58 -30.31
N GLY A 969 -18.34 -3.44 -31.21
CA GLY A 969 -18.19 -4.87 -30.89
C GLY A 969 -18.05 -5.78 -32.10
N VAL A 970 -18.00 -7.08 -31.82
CA VAL A 970 -17.88 -8.13 -32.83
C VAL A 970 -19.24 -8.80 -33.04
N TYR A 971 -19.67 -8.85 -34.31
CA TYR A 971 -20.94 -9.41 -34.75
C TYR A 971 -20.72 -10.43 -35.88
N TRP A 972 -21.77 -11.17 -36.20
CA TRP A 972 -21.82 -12.09 -37.35
C TRP A 972 -22.90 -11.61 -38.31
N ALA A 973 -22.51 -11.21 -39.52
CA ALA A 973 -23.40 -10.83 -40.56
C ALA A 973 -23.74 -12.09 -41.43
N LYS A 974 -25.01 -12.42 -41.50
CA LYS A 974 -25.55 -13.46 -42.37
C LYS A 974 -26.32 -12.81 -43.51
N ILE A 975 -25.84 -13.05 -44.73
CA ILE A 975 -26.48 -12.57 -45.98
C ILE A 975 -27.05 -13.79 -46.67
N THR A 976 -28.35 -13.74 -47.00
CA THR A 976 -29.07 -14.85 -47.64
C THR A 976 -29.86 -14.33 -48.83
N ASP A 977 -29.65 -14.94 -49.97
CA ASP A 977 -30.50 -14.78 -51.14
C ASP A 977 -31.23 -16.11 -51.50
N ALA A 978 -31.89 -16.19 -52.66
CA ALA A 978 -32.66 -17.39 -53.02
C ALA A 978 -31.80 -18.69 -53.17
N GLU A 979 -30.52 -18.53 -53.43
CA GLU A 979 -29.60 -19.67 -53.76
C GLU A 979 -28.38 -19.77 -52.83
N ASN A 980 -28.03 -18.65 -52.13
CA ASN A 980 -26.74 -18.57 -51.36
C ASN A 980 -26.94 -18.03 -50.00
N THR A 981 -26.07 -18.47 -49.06
CA THR A 981 -25.92 -17.88 -47.71
C THR A 981 -24.44 -17.69 -47.44
N LEU A 982 -24.09 -16.44 -47.04
CA LEU A 982 -22.76 -16.11 -46.49
C LEU A 982 -22.90 -15.72 -45.04
N VAL A 983 -22.03 -16.24 -44.20
CA VAL A 983 -21.85 -15.76 -42.83
C VAL A 983 -20.44 -15.22 -42.68
N THR A 984 -20.32 -13.94 -42.31
CA THR A 984 -19.01 -13.31 -42.16
C THR A 984 -18.94 -12.49 -40.86
N LYS A 985 -17.73 -12.33 -40.38
CA LYS A 985 -17.49 -11.48 -39.20
C LYS A 985 -17.63 -10.01 -39.55
N LEU A 986 -18.37 -9.27 -38.74
CA LEU A 986 -18.55 -7.82 -38.84
C LEU A 986 -18.03 -7.16 -37.56
N ILE A 987 -17.19 -6.16 -37.71
CA ILE A 987 -16.62 -5.40 -36.57
C ILE A 987 -17.16 -3.98 -36.67
N ILE A 988 -17.83 -3.54 -35.59
CA ILE A 988 -18.30 -2.16 -35.40
C ILE A 988 -17.37 -1.48 -34.41
N GLU A 989 -16.85 -0.30 -34.75
CA GLU A 989 -15.93 0.52 -33.93
C GLU A 989 -16.65 1.70 -33.27
#